data_f516c28ebcfc2d9a53f13f0604629fc8
#
_entry.id   f516c28ebcfc2d9a53f13f0604629fc8
#
_cell.length_a   1.000
_cell.length_b   1.000
_cell.length_c   1.000
_cell.angle_alpha   90.00
_cell.angle_beta   90.00
_cell.angle_gamma   90.00
#
_symmetry.space_group_name_H-M   'P 1'
#
loop_
_entity.id
_entity.type
_entity.pdbx_description
1 polymer ?
#
loop_
_entity_poly.entity_id
_entity_poly.type
_entity_poly.pdbx_seq_one_letter_code
_entity_poly.pdbx_strand_id
1 'polypeptide(L)'
;MWCLLLRTTCLGLLTSSATASYSIQTRTGALPFFLYLNNGNKTVVVNDGVIGGISNTTFNLLSTDGTGSITNNETSGTITSTLITPSIARVEVNTSSEYVGARFAIAKDERIFGLWEYPWNGTLINKDLLFDLKGVGDADGINWSNARAPFFMSSQGYGVYADTLAMGSYDFTQQFHSQFIFNASTLVYYIILSEGSRTNFKSILTQYMNISSKIEMPPDSAYGPTFWSDDFRQDFHDGVENAEENILDVAEKLNGNQIHATAIFDDRPFGTGNQSWGNFDFDPKFYPDANAMVEDLAKDGYDFQVWAANRAFDSTKMFKVGLEKKWFFPEINAQSFLGPAFDLRIPEAYTWLTQQMEYFTSLGVKGFKIDRGEEGEMPVYEQNYQMSKFIKLLHDVMQAKWGKGNFYNFARSAVDRSRSHAGIWNGDAHADWQGLQYSVASGIRAGLLGFSMWGSDTGGYNRKRPRYDLTEELWARWMWFSTFSPVYEIMIGTGNTPWYPPFSTSSPRLVDILKQTTQLHHELRPYIKSHTYRATQDGIPLLRAMILESPNDTISYDIADQYFFGSAFLVAPIVQKGTRRSVYFPTKGAKYIHYLDRKAIYSGGQTANVTADITSIPVFIRAGSIIPRGDTYKGNNRWTRGWSPKLEIEVFPSFDVPETVFNYFNGKVEVKITMTTDVARKEVTIDWEDLGIEDVELVVMTKSGAARENIQSTGGRKVLQNVVSLF
;
A
#
# COMPACT_ATOMS: atom_id res chain seq x y z
N MET A 1 35.88 18.54 -8.00
CA MET A 1 36.55 19.12 -9.20
C MET A 1 36.68 18.13 -10.35
N TRP A 2 36.91 16.84 -10.12
CA TRP A 2 37.01 15.81 -11.18
C TRP A 2 35.68 15.48 -11.88
N CYS A 3 34.56 15.53 -11.18
CA CYS A 3 33.21 15.30 -11.77
C CYS A 3 32.75 16.41 -12.73
N LEU A 4 33.24 17.64 -12.56
CA LEU A 4 32.91 18.77 -13.43
C LEU A 4 33.65 18.70 -14.80
N LEU A 5 34.86 18.16 -14.82
CA LEU A 5 35.66 18.02 -16.05
C LEU A 5 35.15 16.92 -16.97
N LEU A 6 34.53 15.87 -16.40
CA LEU A 6 33.87 14.78 -17.19
C LEU A 6 32.60 15.25 -17.89
N ARG A 7 31.91 16.27 -17.38
CA ARG A 7 30.71 16.83 -18.02
C ARG A 7 30.97 17.56 -19.33
N THR A 8 32.16 18.13 -19.49
CA THR A 8 32.49 18.98 -20.64
C THR A 8 32.98 18.18 -21.87
N THR A 9 33.52 17.01 -21.72
CA THR A 9 34.06 16.19 -22.82
C THR A 9 33.03 15.23 -23.45
N CYS A 10 31.92 14.93 -22.80
CA CYS A 10 30.84 14.07 -23.36
C CYS A 10 29.79 14.83 -24.16
N LEU A 11 29.74 16.19 -24.09
CA LEU A 11 28.71 16.99 -24.76
C LEU A 11 28.90 17.10 -26.29
N GLY A 12 30.00 16.63 -26.84
CA GLY A 12 30.36 16.80 -28.26
C GLY A 12 29.89 15.72 -29.21
N LEU A 13 29.27 14.61 -28.76
CA LEU A 13 29.01 13.47 -29.63
C LEU A 13 27.55 13.00 -29.73
N LEU A 14 26.59 13.70 -29.14
CA LEU A 14 25.19 13.24 -29.12
C LEU A 14 24.24 14.33 -29.64
N THR A 15 24.24 14.55 -30.95
CA THR A 15 23.15 15.25 -31.66
C THR A 15 22.43 14.24 -32.53
N SER A 16 21.34 13.62 -32.04
CA SER A 16 20.20 13.23 -32.89
C SER A 16 19.10 12.56 -32.07
N SER A 17 17.88 13.01 -32.29
CA SER A 17 16.55 12.43 -31.99
C SER A 17 16.21 12.04 -30.53
N ALA A 18 15.08 12.59 -30.08
CA ALA A 18 14.46 12.45 -28.77
C ALA A 18 13.85 11.05 -28.54
N THR A 19 14.66 10.03 -28.46
CA THR A 19 14.30 8.72 -27.93
C THR A 19 15.24 8.42 -26.78
N ALA A 20 14.70 8.05 -25.61
CA ALA A 20 15.52 7.57 -24.50
C ALA A 20 16.39 6.43 -25.01
N SER A 21 17.71 6.59 -24.99
CA SER A 21 18.64 5.56 -25.42
C SER A 21 19.65 5.30 -24.33
N TYR A 22 19.86 4.02 -24.03
CA TYR A 22 20.99 3.59 -23.23
C TYR A 22 22.24 3.49 -24.10
N SER A 23 23.38 3.91 -23.58
CA SER A 23 24.65 3.47 -24.09
C SER A 23 25.47 2.91 -22.95
N ILE A 24 25.94 1.67 -23.09
CA ILE A 24 26.95 1.08 -22.23
C ILE A 24 28.30 1.54 -22.81
N GLN A 25 29.00 2.41 -22.09
CA GLN A 25 30.36 2.80 -22.47
C GLN A 25 31.35 2.24 -21.46
N THR A 26 32.23 1.36 -21.94
CA THR A 26 33.40 0.93 -21.18
C THR A 26 34.55 1.91 -21.46
N ARG A 27 35.19 2.43 -20.39
CA ARG A 27 36.41 3.22 -20.49
C ARG A 27 37.61 2.39 -20.00
N THR A 28 38.62 2.30 -20.81
CA THR A 28 39.95 1.83 -20.39
C THR A 28 40.60 2.90 -19.52
N GLY A 29 40.75 2.65 -18.21
CA GLY A 29 41.49 3.47 -17.23
C GLY A 29 40.66 3.81 -15.99
N ALA A 30 41.18 3.48 -14.86
CA ALA A 30 40.87 3.86 -13.45
C ALA A 30 39.42 3.97 -12.92
N LEU A 31 38.36 3.82 -13.69
CA LEU A 31 36.95 3.80 -13.24
C LEU A 31 36.14 2.74 -13.99
N PRO A 32 35.31 1.95 -13.29
CA PRO A 32 35.03 0.61 -13.79
C PRO A 32 33.84 0.44 -14.71
N PHE A 33 32.73 1.08 -14.58
CA PHE A 33 31.55 0.83 -15.41
C PHE A 33 30.57 1.96 -15.26
N PHE A 34 30.26 2.61 -16.38
CA PHE A 34 29.27 3.67 -16.39
C PHE A 34 28.07 3.27 -17.24
N LEU A 35 26.90 3.29 -16.67
CA LEU A 35 25.66 3.25 -17.40
C LEU A 35 25.13 4.70 -17.53
N TYR A 36 25.08 5.17 -18.76
CA TYR A 36 24.58 6.49 -19.09
C TYR A 36 23.13 6.39 -19.54
N LEU A 37 22.29 7.20 -18.94
CA LEU A 37 20.91 7.34 -19.35
C LEU A 37 20.75 8.65 -20.11
N ASN A 38 20.25 8.57 -21.34
CA ASN A 38 19.89 9.74 -22.13
C ASN A 38 18.38 9.94 -22.07
N ASN A 39 17.97 11.03 -21.47
CA ASN A 39 16.57 11.46 -21.45
C ASN A 39 16.50 12.88 -22.05
N GLY A 40 16.23 12.96 -23.34
CA GLY A 40 16.31 14.19 -24.09
C GLY A 40 17.76 14.72 -24.16
N ASN A 41 17.97 16.01 -23.89
CA ASN A 41 19.29 16.65 -23.96
C ASN A 41 20.16 16.48 -22.70
N LYS A 42 19.80 15.59 -21.78
CA LYS A 42 20.56 15.38 -20.54
C LYS A 42 21.02 13.94 -20.41
N THR A 43 22.30 13.75 -20.16
CA THR A 43 22.91 12.49 -19.80
C THR A 43 23.06 12.40 -18.29
N VAL A 44 22.56 11.33 -17.69
CA VAL A 44 22.69 11.05 -16.25
C VAL A 44 23.53 9.79 -16.08
N VAL A 45 24.57 9.85 -15.26
CA VAL A 45 25.34 8.67 -14.86
C VAL A 45 24.56 8.00 -13.74
N VAL A 46 24.10 6.79 -13.96
CA VAL A 46 23.26 6.06 -12.98
C VAL A 46 24.05 4.99 -12.25
N ASN A 47 25.03 4.39 -12.89
CA ASN A 47 25.85 3.39 -12.26
C ASN A 47 27.32 3.73 -12.44
N ASP A 48 28.04 4.03 -11.36
CA ASP A 48 29.44 4.41 -11.40
C ASP A 48 30.40 3.38 -10.76
N GLY A 49 29.87 2.21 -10.39
CA GLY A 49 30.69 1.14 -9.87
C GLY A 49 29.91 -0.08 -9.41
N VAL A 50 30.61 -1.19 -9.32
CA VAL A 50 30.17 -2.44 -8.70
C VAL A 50 30.96 -2.65 -7.42
N ILE A 51 30.29 -3.08 -6.36
CA ILE A 51 30.90 -3.31 -5.05
C ILE A 51 30.92 -4.81 -4.77
N GLY A 52 32.06 -5.32 -4.31
CA GLY A 52 32.18 -6.70 -3.84
C GLY A 52 33.39 -6.84 -2.91
N GLY A 53 33.27 -7.66 -1.86
CA GLY A 53 34.31 -7.83 -0.83
C GLY A 53 34.06 -7.00 0.43
N ILE A 54 34.81 -7.32 1.49
CA ILE A 54 34.69 -6.73 2.83
C ILE A 54 35.26 -5.30 2.87
N SER A 55 36.02 -4.89 1.88
CA SER A 55 36.58 -3.54 1.76
C SER A 55 36.02 -2.86 0.51
N ASN A 56 35.78 -1.55 0.61
CA ASN A 56 35.32 -0.66 -0.47
C ASN A 56 36.24 -0.66 -1.71
N THR A 57 36.44 -1.80 -2.30
CA THR A 57 37.29 -1.96 -3.48
C THR A 57 36.45 -1.83 -4.75
N THR A 58 36.74 -0.82 -5.54
CA THR A 58 36.17 -0.58 -6.85
C THR A 58 36.81 -1.54 -7.87
N PHE A 59 35.99 -2.23 -8.65
CA PHE A 59 36.45 -3.21 -9.64
C PHE A 59 36.58 -2.59 -11.02
N ASN A 60 37.57 -3.04 -11.80
CA ASN A 60 37.76 -2.61 -13.20
C ASN A 60 37.06 -3.56 -14.16
N LEU A 61 36.29 -3.01 -15.07
CA LEU A 61 35.62 -3.77 -16.15
C LEU A 61 36.53 -3.88 -17.39
N LEU A 62 36.63 -5.09 -17.97
CA LEU A 62 37.60 -5.36 -19.03
C LEU A 62 36.98 -5.76 -20.38
N SER A 63 35.73 -5.43 -20.70
CA SER A 63 35.15 -5.85 -21.99
C SER A 63 34.16 -4.86 -22.60
N THR A 64 34.09 -4.89 -23.95
CA THR A 64 33.25 -4.00 -24.76
C THR A 64 31.87 -4.57 -25.11
N ASP A 65 31.53 -5.80 -24.70
CA ASP A 65 30.36 -6.55 -25.20
C ASP A 65 29.19 -6.66 -24.19
N GLY A 66 29.12 -5.82 -23.20
CA GLY A 66 28.09 -5.95 -22.14
C GLY A 66 28.41 -7.06 -21.12
N THR A 67 29.50 -7.80 -21.29
CA THR A 67 30.03 -8.78 -20.32
C THR A 67 31.44 -8.40 -19.92
N GLY A 68 31.73 -8.34 -18.65
CA GLY A 68 33.04 -8.00 -18.13
C GLY A 68 33.49 -8.95 -17.03
N SER A 69 34.80 -9.05 -16.84
CA SER A 69 35.37 -9.70 -15.66
C SER A 69 35.71 -8.66 -14.61
N ILE A 70 35.50 -9.02 -13.35
CA ILE A 70 35.82 -8.22 -12.19
C ILE A 70 36.95 -8.91 -11.46
N THR A 71 38.07 -8.23 -11.31
CA THR A 71 39.22 -8.79 -10.55
C THR A 71 39.84 -7.70 -9.67
N ASN A 72 40.10 -8.04 -8.43
CA ASN A 72 41.04 -7.35 -7.57
C ASN A 72 41.92 -8.40 -6.89
N ASN A 73 42.77 -7.97 -5.96
CA ASN A 73 43.72 -8.90 -5.29
C ASN A 73 43.04 -10.00 -4.46
N GLU A 74 41.74 -9.88 -4.14
CA GLU A 74 41.01 -10.76 -3.21
C GLU A 74 39.72 -11.33 -3.80
N THR A 75 39.15 -10.72 -4.83
CA THR A 75 37.85 -11.08 -5.38
C THR A 75 37.86 -11.14 -6.89
N SER A 76 37.21 -12.12 -7.43
CA SER A 76 36.97 -12.27 -8.87
C SER A 76 35.46 -12.35 -9.14
N GLY A 77 35.06 -12.02 -10.37
CA GLY A 77 33.64 -12.09 -10.73
C GLY A 77 33.38 -11.71 -12.17
N THR A 78 32.11 -11.74 -12.51
CA THR A 78 31.60 -11.33 -13.82
C THR A 78 30.46 -10.32 -13.65
N ILE A 79 30.33 -9.40 -14.57
CA ILE A 79 29.18 -8.54 -14.73
C ILE A 79 28.64 -8.68 -16.14
N THR A 80 27.33 -8.84 -16.26
CA THR A 80 26.64 -8.87 -17.55
C THR A 80 25.54 -7.83 -17.54
N SER A 81 25.45 -7.01 -18.60
CA SER A 81 24.37 -6.07 -18.78
C SER A 81 23.62 -6.36 -20.08
N THR A 82 22.30 -6.36 -20.01
CA THR A 82 21.41 -6.66 -21.14
C THR A 82 20.26 -5.65 -21.18
N LEU A 83 19.99 -5.08 -22.35
CA LEU A 83 18.78 -4.30 -22.56
C LEU A 83 17.58 -5.24 -22.72
N ILE A 84 16.63 -5.17 -21.79
CA ILE A 84 15.37 -5.93 -21.87
C ILE A 84 14.37 -5.20 -22.77
N THR A 85 14.30 -3.88 -22.62
CA THR A 85 13.55 -2.94 -23.46
C THR A 85 14.38 -1.67 -23.66
N PRO A 86 13.99 -0.74 -24.54
CA PRO A 86 14.69 0.54 -24.66
C PRO A 86 14.72 1.37 -23.36
N SER A 87 13.89 1.02 -22.38
CA SER A 87 13.79 1.72 -21.09
C SER A 87 14.22 0.87 -19.88
N ILE A 88 14.62 -0.42 -20.08
CA ILE A 88 15.01 -1.31 -18.99
C ILE A 88 16.35 -1.98 -19.31
N ALA A 89 17.33 -1.76 -18.45
CA ALA A 89 18.58 -2.54 -18.42
C ALA A 89 18.59 -3.51 -17.25
N ARG A 90 18.90 -4.78 -17.51
CA ARG A 90 19.16 -5.82 -16.51
C ARG A 90 20.66 -5.94 -16.33
N VAL A 91 21.11 -5.88 -15.10
CA VAL A 91 22.52 -6.09 -14.72
C VAL A 91 22.61 -7.31 -13.81
N GLU A 92 23.50 -8.21 -14.13
CA GLU A 92 23.80 -9.39 -13.32
C GLU A 92 25.26 -9.35 -12.90
N VAL A 93 25.51 -9.49 -11.61
CA VAL A 93 26.85 -9.50 -11.01
C VAL A 93 27.02 -10.80 -10.25
N ASN A 94 28.09 -11.52 -10.57
CA ASN A 94 28.53 -12.72 -9.86
C ASN A 94 29.93 -12.47 -9.32
N THR A 95 30.16 -12.72 -8.04
CA THR A 95 31.45 -12.50 -7.38
C THR A 95 31.84 -13.69 -6.53
N SER A 96 33.13 -13.83 -6.25
CA SER A 96 33.64 -14.76 -5.23
C SER A 96 33.51 -14.20 -3.80
N SER A 97 32.96 -13.00 -3.64
CA SER A 97 32.71 -12.35 -2.36
C SER A 97 31.38 -12.78 -1.76
N GLU A 98 31.26 -12.67 -0.43
CA GLU A 98 30.00 -12.82 0.31
C GLU A 98 29.06 -11.61 0.18
N TYR A 99 29.55 -10.51 -0.39
CA TYR A 99 28.82 -9.26 -0.56
C TYR A 99 28.89 -8.79 -2.01
N VAL A 100 27.76 -8.26 -2.49
CA VAL A 100 27.67 -7.66 -3.83
C VAL A 100 26.77 -6.46 -3.82
N GLY A 101 27.08 -5.46 -4.63
CA GLY A 101 26.27 -4.24 -4.70
C GLY A 101 26.61 -3.36 -5.88
N ALA A 102 26.01 -2.19 -5.91
CA ALA A 102 26.28 -1.16 -6.90
C ALA A 102 26.28 0.23 -6.29
N ARG A 103 26.97 1.16 -6.95
CA ARG A 103 27.04 2.55 -6.60
C ARG A 103 26.48 3.41 -7.73
N PHE A 104 25.82 4.49 -7.36
CA PHE A 104 25.14 5.43 -8.26
C PHE A 104 25.59 6.86 -7.98
N ALA A 105 25.70 7.66 -9.04
CA ALA A 105 25.88 9.09 -8.91
C ALA A 105 24.55 9.75 -8.50
N ILE A 106 24.58 10.62 -7.48
CA ILE A 106 23.41 11.42 -7.06
C ILE A 106 23.70 12.91 -7.33
N ALA A 107 22.73 13.59 -7.94
CA ALA A 107 22.77 15.04 -8.09
C ALA A 107 22.40 15.75 -6.78
N LYS A 108 22.92 16.96 -6.56
CA LYS A 108 22.70 17.74 -5.33
C LYS A 108 21.23 17.88 -4.90
N ASP A 109 20.35 18.09 -5.90
CA ASP A 109 18.91 18.34 -5.67
C ASP A 109 18.04 17.14 -6.03
N GLU A 110 18.62 15.96 -6.13
CA GLU A 110 17.92 14.72 -6.44
C GLU A 110 17.16 14.22 -5.22
N ARG A 111 15.89 13.83 -5.42
CA ARG A 111 15.05 13.18 -4.43
C ARG A 111 14.95 11.71 -4.77
N ILE A 112 15.06 10.88 -3.74
CA ILE A 112 14.96 9.42 -3.85
C ILE A 112 13.75 8.96 -3.05
N PHE A 113 12.87 8.16 -3.66
CA PHE A 113 11.62 7.67 -3.10
C PHE A 113 11.59 6.14 -3.14
N GLY A 114 11.02 5.48 -2.14
CA GLY A 114 10.85 4.02 -2.13
C GLY A 114 11.49 3.32 -0.93
N LEU A 115 11.91 2.09 -1.10
CA LEU A 115 12.53 1.14 -0.17
C LEU A 115 11.61 0.66 0.96
N TRP A 116 11.17 1.55 1.82
CA TRP A 116 10.40 1.27 3.03
C TRP A 116 9.04 1.95 3.00
N GLU A 117 8.05 1.29 3.51
CA GLU A 117 6.80 1.89 3.93
C GLU A 117 7.03 2.85 5.11
N TYR A 118 7.90 2.51 6.05
CA TYR A 118 8.19 3.30 7.24
C TYR A 118 8.69 4.72 6.88
N PRO A 119 8.03 5.77 7.41
CA PRO A 119 8.22 7.14 6.91
C PRO A 119 9.31 7.94 7.62
N TRP A 120 10.34 7.38 8.13
CA TRP A 120 11.44 8.05 8.83
C TRP A 120 11.23 9.57 8.99
N ASN A 121 10.91 10.02 10.20
CA ASN A 121 10.56 11.42 10.48
C ASN A 121 9.40 11.99 9.63
N GLY A 122 8.48 11.17 9.13
CA GLY A 122 7.33 11.60 8.35
C GLY A 122 7.65 12.11 6.94
N THR A 123 8.78 11.71 6.35
CA THR A 123 9.20 12.13 5.00
C THR A 123 8.96 11.07 3.93
N LEU A 124 8.79 11.47 2.67
CA LEU A 124 8.83 10.58 1.50
C LEU A 124 10.24 10.39 0.95
N ILE A 125 11.18 11.23 1.32
CA ILE A 125 12.50 11.32 0.71
C ILE A 125 13.48 10.45 1.48
N ASN A 126 14.29 9.67 0.77
CA ASN A 126 15.31 8.78 1.32
C ASN A 126 16.72 9.36 1.28
N LYS A 127 16.88 10.64 0.95
CA LYS A 127 18.19 11.29 0.92
C LYS A 127 18.71 11.48 2.34
N ASP A 128 20.00 11.29 2.53
CA ASP A 128 20.71 11.47 3.79
C ASP A 128 20.37 10.45 4.90
N LEU A 129 19.78 9.30 4.55
CA LEU A 129 19.44 8.22 5.47
C LEU A 129 20.04 6.89 5.03
N LEU A 130 20.48 6.08 5.99
CA LEU A 130 20.87 4.69 5.78
C LEU A 130 19.66 3.79 5.97
N PHE A 131 19.41 2.90 5.00
CA PHE A 131 18.30 1.97 5.03
C PHE A 131 18.78 0.53 4.98
N ASP A 132 18.37 -0.26 5.95
CA ASP A 132 18.56 -1.71 5.95
C ASP A 132 17.30 -2.41 5.44
N LEU A 133 17.45 -3.53 4.72
CA LEU A 133 16.34 -4.42 4.34
C LEU A 133 16.08 -5.51 5.39
N LYS A 134 16.37 -5.25 6.63
CA LYS A 134 15.92 -6.03 7.80
C LYS A 134 14.68 -5.39 8.37
N GLY A 135 13.85 -6.14 9.05
CA GLY A 135 12.64 -5.61 9.67
C GLY A 135 12.94 -4.39 10.55
N VAL A 136 12.00 -3.46 10.59
CA VAL A 136 12.02 -2.32 11.50
C VAL A 136 10.89 -2.53 12.51
N GLY A 137 11.25 -2.76 13.77
CA GLY A 137 10.30 -2.75 14.86
C GLY A 137 10.02 -1.35 15.36
N ASP A 138 9.33 -1.22 16.47
CA ASP A 138 9.08 0.03 17.19
C ASP A 138 10.35 0.54 17.92
N ALA A 139 11.48 0.59 17.21
CA ALA A 139 12.76 1.04 17.80
C ALA A 139 12.67 2.47 18.33
N ASP A 140 11.88 3.31 17.67
CA ASP A 140 11.68 4.71 18.04
C ASP A 140 10.36 4.93 18.80
N GLY A 141 9.60 3.87 19.07
CA GLY A 141 8.33 3.93 19.75
C GLY A 141 7.25 4.69 18.97
N ILE A 142 7.28 4.67 17.63
CA ILE A 142 6.40 5.48 16.79
C ILE A 142 5.48 4.63 15.94
N ASN A 143 6.02 3.61 15.27
CA ASN A 143 5.28 2.79 14.33
C ASN A 143 5.98 1.46 14.08
N TRP A 144 5.20 0.41 13.89
CA TRP A 144 5.67 -0.93 13.54
C TRP A 144 5.31 -1.21 12.09
N SER A 145 6.16 -0.79 11.16
CA SER A 145 5.94 -0.98 9.75
C SER A 145 7.11 -1.74 9.14
N ASN A 146 6.82 -2.81 8.43
CA ASN A 146 7.83 -3.70 7.89
C ASN A 146 7.61 -4.06 6.41
N ALA A 147 6.69 -3.38 5.73
CA ALA A 147 6.56 -3.55 4.29
C ALA A 147 7.70 -2.81 3.57
N ARG A 148 8.37 -3.53 2.67
CA ARG A 148 9.58 -3.06 1.99
C ARG A 148 9.74 -3.68 0.60
N ALA A 149 10.48 -2.99 -0.25
CA ALA A 149 10.93 -3.53 -1.52
C ALA A 149 12.31 -2.97 -1.86
N PRO A 150 13.22 -3.75 -2.43
CA PRO A 150 14.53 -3.27 -2.85
C PRO A 150 14.43 -2.46 -4.15
N PHE A 151 13.55 -1.47 -4.14
CA PHE A 151 13.22 -0.59 -5.26
C PHE A 151 13.15 0.87 -4.81
N PHE A 152 13.78 1.74 -5.58
CA PHE A 152 13.64 3.17 -5.44
C PHE A 152 13.47 3.88 -6.78
N MET A 153 12.85 5.04 -6.74
CA MET A 153 12.74 5.98 -7.87
C MET A 153 13.49 7.26 -7.58
N SER A 154 14.10 7.82 -8.61
CA SER A 154 14.76 9.12 -8.59
C SER A 154 13.94 10.20 -9.28
N SER A 155 13.92 11.41 -8.70
CA SER A 155 13.39 12.61 -9.34
C SER A 155 14.11 12.96 -10.65
N GLN A 156 15.23 12.30 -10.97
CA GLN A 156 15.92 12.42 -12.27
C GLN A 156 15.29 11.58 -13.38
N GLY A 157 14.23 10.78 -13.09
CA GLY A 157 13.49 10.03 -14.09
C GLY A 157 14.04 8.62 -14.33
N TYR A 158 14.56 8.00 -13.30
CA TYR A 158 14.93 6.59 -13.32
C TYR A 158 14.51 5.89 -12.03
N GLY A 159 14.42 4.57 -12.07
CA GLY A 159 14.28 3.70 -10.91
C GLY A 159 15.33 2.61 -10.91
N VAL A 160 15.59 2.04 -9.75
CA VAL A 160 16.48 0.89 -9.58
C VAL A 160 15.78 -0.16 -8.72
N TYR A 161 15.75 -1.39 -9.22
CA TYR A 161 15.17 -2.55 -8.54
C TYR A 161 16.20 -3.65 -8.41
N ALA A 162 16.52 -4.08 -7.20
CA ALA A 162 17.36 -5.23 -6.93
C ALA A 162 16.49 -6.47 -6.71
N ASP A 163 16.55 -7.45 -7.61
CA ASP A 163 15.76 -8.69 -7.56
C ASP A 163 16.37 -9.68 -6.58
N THR A 164 16.19 -9.44 -5.30
CA THR A 164 16.76 -10.29 -4.24
C THR A 164 15.92 -10.24 -2.96
N LEU A 165 15.94 -11.34 -2.21
CA LEU A 165 15.45 -11.44 -0.83
C LEU A 165 16.60 -11.44 0.18
N ALA A 166 17.85 -11.36 -0.28
CA ALA A 166 18.99 -11.24 0.60
C ALA A 166 18.89 -9.97 1.45
N MET A 167 19.42 -10.05 2.65
CA MET A 167 19.55 -8.89 3.51
C MET A 167 20.59 -7.93 2.94
N GLY A 168 20.30 -6.64 3.02
CA GLY A 168 21.19 -5.62 2.49
C GLY A 168 20.97 -4.27 3.13
N SER A 169 21.71 -3.29 2.63
CA SER A 169 21.62 -1.89 3.05
C SER A 169 21.69 -0.95 1.85
N TYR A 170 21.05 0.20 2.01
CA TYR A 170 21.13 1.33 1.09
C TYR A 170 21.70 2.54 1.82
N ASP A 171 22.66 3.22 1.21
CA ASP A 171 23.29 4.44 1.75
C ASP A 171 23.06 5.60 0.77
N PHE A 172 22.23 6.55 1.17
CA PHE A 172 21.99 7.83 0.46
C PHE A 172 22.59 9.02 1.20
N THR A 173 23.44 8.79 2.20
CA THR A 173 24.01 9.84 3.06
C THR A 173 25.16 10.58 2.38
N GLN A 174 25.74 10.03 1.33
CA GLN A 174 26.89 10.60 0.64
C GLN A 174 26.46 11.73 -0.31
N GLN A 175 27.29 12.77 -0.39
CA GLN A 175 26.94 14.00 -1.13
C GLN A 175 26.76 13.80 -2.64
N PHE A 176 27.51 12.88 -3.27
CA PHE A 176 27.57 12.75 -4.73
C PHE A 176 27.29 11.34 -5.24
N HIS A 177 27.12 10.39 -4.35
CA HIS A 177 26.81 9.03 -4.71
C HIS A 177 25.93 8.36 -3.65
N SER A 178 25.19 7.35 -4.06
CA SER A 178 24.52 6.39 -3.22
C SER A 178 25.02 4.99 -3.54
N GLN A 179 24.75 4.05 -2.68
CA GLN A 179 25.11 2.66 -2.89
C GLN A 179 24.10 1.73 -2.24
N PHE A 180 24.04 0.51 -2.74
CA PHE A 180 23.43 -0.60 -2.03
C PHE A 180 24.38 -1.80 -2.00
N ILE A 181 24.28 -2.61 -0.95
CA ILE A 181 25.07 -3.81 -0.74
C ILE A 181 24.17 -4.89 -0.16
N PHE A 182 24.27 -6.11 -0.69
CA PHE A 182 23.53 -7.28 -0.24
C PHE A 182 24.48 -8.40 0.19
N ASN A 183 24.06 -9.18 1.20
CA ASN A 183 24.77 -10.38 1.66
C ASN A 183 24.49 -11.54 0.68
N ALA A 184 25.13 -11.49 -0.46
CA ALA A 184 25.01 -12.45 -1.54
C ALA A 184 26.24 -12.41 -2.42
N SER A 185 26.56 -13.52 -3.08
CA SER A 185 27.62 -13.59 -4.10
C SER A 185 27.11 -13.30 -5.51
N THR A 186 25.80 -13.30 -5.68
CA THR A 186 25.13 -13.02 -6.97
C THR A 186 24.05 -11.99 -6.76
N LEU A 187 23.96 -11.00 -7.65
CA LEU A 187 22.91 -9.98 -7.63
C LEU A 187 22.42 -9.71 -9.04
N VAL A 188 21.12 -9.74 -9.21
CA VAL A 188 20.45 -9.18 -10.39
C VAL A 188 19.76 -7.88 -9.98
N TYR A 189 19.99 -6.81 -10.74
CA TYR A 189 19.25 -5.57 -10.56
C TYR A 189 18.87 -4.97 -11.90
N TYR A 190 17.84 -4.14 -11.87
CA TYR A 190 17.30 -3.49 -13.05
C TYR A 190 17.41 -1.98 -12.88
N ILE A 191 17.76 -1.30 -13.97
CA ILE A 191 17.70 0.15 -14.10
C ILE A 191 16.58 0.46 -15.07
N ILE A 192 15.63 1.27 -14.63
CA ILE A 192 14.37 1.53 -15.30
C ILE A 192 14.29 3.02 -15.60
N LEU A 193 14.09 3.40 -16.86
CA LEU A 193 13.89 4.77 -17.29
C LEU A 193 12.42 5.14 -17.38
N SER A 194 12.12 6.39 -17.08
CA SER A 194 10.82 6.96 -17.41
C SER A 194 10.62 7.06 -18.92
N GLU A 195 9.44 6.67 -19.38
CA GLU A 195 9.07 6.73 -20.80
C GLU A 195 8.34 8.03 -21.15
N GLY A 196 8.59 8.56 -22.32
CA GLY A 196 7.95 9.76 -22.84
C GLY A 196 8.51 11.06 -22.24
N SER A 197 8.48 11.22 -20.94
CA SER A 197 9.05 12.39 -20.26
C SER A 197 9.82 11.98 -19.00
N ARG A 198 10.82 12.79 -18.61
CA ARG A 198 11.64 12.56 -17.42
C ARG A 198 10.80 12.45 -16.14
N THR A 199 9.67 13.13 -16.07
CA THR A 199 8.79 13.16 -14.90
C THR A 199 7.65 12.13 -14.98
N ASN A 200 7.67 11.21 -15.94
CA ASN A 200 6.67 10.14 -15.98
C ASN A 200 6.98 9.03 -14.97
N PHE A 201 6.84 9.35 -13.68
CA PHE A 201 7.09 8.40 -12.58
C PHE A 201 6.14 7.20 -12.61
N LYS A 202 4.93 7.35 -13.15
CA LYS A 202 3.99 6.23 -13.34
C LYS A 202 4.59 5.17 -14.27
N SER A 203 5.30 5.56 -15.33
CA SER A 203 5.93 4.59 -16.23
C SER A 203 7.04 3.78 -15.55
N ILE A 204 7.81 4.41 -14.64
CA ILE A 204 8.84 3.71 -13.87
C ILE A 204 8.18 2.68 -12.95
N LEU A 205 7.13 3.07 -12.24
CA LEU A 205 6.40 2.18 -11.34
C LEU A 205 5.76 1.01 -12.11
N THR A 206 5.11 1.29 -13.24
CA THR A 206 4.51 0.24 -14.09
C THR A 206 5.56 -0.75 -14.60
N GLN A 207 6.72 -0.27 -15.05
CA GLN A 207 7.81 -1.15 -15.50
C GLN A 207 8.38 -1.99 -14.36
N TYR A 208 8.56 -1.41 -13.16
CA TYR A 208 8.95 -2.16 -11.97
C TYR A 208 7.92 -3.25 -11.64
N MET A 209 6.63 -2.93 -11.64
CA MET A 209 5.57 -3.91 -11.38
C MET A 209 5.53 -5.04 -12.42
N ASN A 210 5.87 -4.76 -13.67
CA ASN A 210 5.95 -5.78 -14.73
C ASN A 210 7.15 -6.72 -14.54
N ILE A 211 8.24 -6.24 -13.95
CA ILE A 211 9.44 -7.06 -13.65
C ILE A 211 9.24 -7.88 -12.36
N SER A 212 8.66 -7.27 -11.34
CA SER A 212 8.46 -7.90 -10.04
C SER A 212 7.11 -8.64 -9.95
N SER A 213 6.11 -8.03 -9.39
CA SER A 213 4.73 -8.57 -9.35
C SER A 213 3.73 -7.45 -9.14
N LYS A 214 2.49 -7.69 -9.54
CA LYS A 214 1.33 -6.85 -9.26
C LYS A 214 0.46 -7.50 -8.20
N ILE A 215 -0.43 -6.72 -7.62
CA ILE A 215 -1.46 -7.26 -6.74
C ILE A 215 -2.43 -8.18 -7.52
N GLU A 216 -3.03 -9.13 -6.85
CA GLU A 216 -4.20 -9.85 -7.37
C GLU A 216 -5.47 -9.05 -7.10
N MET A 217 -6.51 -9.25 -7.94
CA MET A 217 -7.81 -8.63 -7.70
C MET A 217 -8.45 -9.27 -6.45
N PRO A 218 -8.71 -8.50 -5.38
CA PRO A 218 -9.29 -9.05 -4.16
C PRO A 218 -10.82 -9.16 -4.28
N PRO A 219 -11.49 -9.88 -3.34
CA PRO A 219 -12.96 -9.87 -3.23
C PRO A 219 -13.47 -8.51 -2.77
N ASP A 220 -14.76 -8.27 -2.92
CA ASP A 220 -15.39 -7.03 -2.46
C ASP A 220 -15.25 -6.81 -0.95
N SER A 221 -15.16 -7.84 -0.13
CA SER A 221 -14.95 -7.74 1.31
C SER A 221 -13.60 -7.14 1.71
N ALA A 222 -12.59 -7.25 0.85
CA ALA A 222 -11.22 -6.77 1.13
C ALA A 222 -11.08 -5.26 1.33
N TYR A 223 -11.99 -4.48 0.76
CA TYR A 223 -11.95 -3.02 0.89
C TYR A 223 -12.39 -2.54 2.28
N GLY A 224 -13.10 -3.39 3.01
CA GLY A 224 -13.66 -3.05 4.31
C GLY A 224 -14.99 -2.30 4.22
N PRO A 225 -15.44 -1.71 5.31
CA PRO A 225 -14.79 -1.71 6.61
C PRO A 225 -14.65 -3.10 7.25
N THR A 226 -13.46 -3.41 7.73
CA THR A 226 -13.18 -4.62 8.49
C THR A 226 -12.99 -4.26 9.95
N PHE A 227 -13.65 -4.99 10.84
CA PHE A 227 -13.61 -4.72 12.27
C PHE A 227 -12.80 -5.79 13.00
N TRP A 228 -11.86 -5.36 13.80
CA TRP A 228 -11.23 -6.22 14.78
C TRP A 228 -12.16 -6.39 15.97
N SER A 229 -12.50 -7.61 16.32
CA SER A 229 -13.40 -7.88 17.41
C SER A 229 -12.67 -8.45 18.55
N ASP A 230 -11.88 -9.29 18.69
CA ASP A 230 -11.38 -9.82 19.95
C ASP A 230 -9.88 -9.58 20.12
N ASP A 231 -9.45 -9.53 21.35
CA ASP A 231 -8.05 -9.53 21.74
C ASP A 231 -7.85 -10.56 22.84
N PHE A 232 -6.83 -11.33 22.75
CA PHE A 232 -6.55 -12.30 23.78
C PHE A 232 -6.27 -11.60 25.13
N ARG A 233 -6.92 -11.88 26.20
CA ARG A 233 -6.89 -11.23 27.52
C ARG A 233 -7.82 -10.03 27.64
N GLN A 234 -9.03 -10.29 27.44
CA GLN A 234 -10.07 -9.30 27.29
C GLN A 234 -10.45 -8.60 28.56
N ASP A 235 -10.72 -7.34 28.33
CA ASP A 235 -11.73 -6.63 29.10
C ASP A 235 -13.07 -6.76 28.35
N PHE A 236 -13.74 -7.91 28.41
CA PHE A 236 -15.11 -8.06 27.92
C PHE A 236 -15.99 -7.03 28.60
N HIS A 237 -16.92 -6.45 27.86
CA HIS A 237 -17.92 -5.57 28.48
C HIS A 237 -18.95 -6.38 29.31
N ASP A 238 -19.68 -5.72 30.17
CA ASP A 238 -20.69 -6.37 30.98
C ASP A 238 -21.72 -7.13 30.12
N GLY A 239 -21.94 -8.40 30.45
CA GLY A 239 -22.87 -9.30 29.77
C GLY A 239 -22.27 -10.13 28.63
N VAL A 240 -20.97 -10.07 28.40
CA VAL A 240 -20.22 -10.94 27.49
C VAL A 240 -19.34 -11.88 28.30
N GLU A 241 -19.50 -13.20 28.09
CA GLU A 241 -18.83 -14.23 28.90
C GLU A 241 -17.60 -14.83 28.21
N ASN A 242 -17.51 -14.76 26.87
CA ASN A 242 -16.48 -15.41 26.09
C ASN A 242 -16.20 -14.66 24.75
N ALA A 243 -15.19 -15.11 24.01
CA ALA A 243 -14.75 -14.49 22.77
C ALA A 243 -15.81 -14.60 21.65
N GLU A 244 -16.48 -15.74 21.53
CA GLU A 244 -17.55 -15.95 20.55
C GLU A 244 -18.69 -14.95 20.73
N GLU A 245 -19.17 -14.77 21.96
CA GLU A 245 -20.20 -13.78 22.27
C GLU A 245 -19.74 -12.36 21.97
N ASN A 246 -18.46 -12.03 22.23
CA ASN A 246 -17.91 -10.72 21.93
C ASN A 246 -17.89 -10.43 20.43
N ILE A 247 -17.53 -11.40 19.60
CA ILE A 247 -17.56 -11.30 18.14
C ILE A 247 -18.98 -11.09 17.62
N LEU A 248 -19.93 -11.89 18.13
CA LEU A 248 -21.34 -11.79 17.75
C LEU A 248 -21.98 -10.47 18.22
N ASP A 249 -21.64 -9.99 19.42
CA ASP A 249 -22.08 -8.68 19.91
C ASP A 249 -21.59 -7.54 18.99
N VAL A 250 -20.34 -7.58 18.57
CA VAL A 250 -19.84 -6.60 17.60
C VAL A 250 -20.66 -6.60 16.31
N ALA A 251 -20.97 -7.77 15.75
CA ALA A 251 -21.81 -7.89 14.56
C ALA A 251 -23.22 -7.31 14.79
N GLU A 252 -23.82 -7.62 15.95
CA GLU A 252 -25.12 -7.05 16.34
C GLU A 252 -25.10 -5.54 16.47
N LYS A 253 -24.06 -4.96 17.10
CA LYS A 253 -23.90 -3.50 17.24
C LYS A 253 -23.69 -2.80 15.91
N LEU A 254 -22.90 -3.39 15.01
CA LEU A 254 -22.72 -2.87 13.64
C LEU A 254 -24.06 -2.85 12.89
N ASN A 255 -24.80 -3.95 12.92
CA ASN A 255 -26.11 -4.06 12.28
C ASN A 255 -27.14 -3.09 12.91
N GLY A 256 -27.21 -3.06 14.25
CA GLY A 256 -28.15 -2.22 15.00
C GLY A 256 -27.91 -0.73 14.81
N ASN A 257 -26.67 -0.28 14.68
CA ASN A 257 -26.31 1.11 14.39
C ASN A 257 -26.29 1.42 12.88
N GLN A 258 -26.57 0.44 12.00
CA GLN A 258 -26.51 0.60 10.55
C GLN A 258 -25.12 1.05 10.06
N ILE A 259 -24.07 0.46 10.62
CA ILE A 259 -22.69 0.71 10.24
C ILE A 259 -22.30 -0.31 9.18
N HIS A 260 -21.91 0.14 8.01
CA HIS A 260 -21.44 -0.74 6.95
C HIS A 260 -20.14 -1.46 7.36
N ALA A 261 -20.10 -2.76 7.15
CA ALA A 261 -18.94 -3.60 7.37
C ALA A 261 -18.93 -4.77 6.38
N THR A 262 -17.77 -5.34 6.13
CA THR A 262 -17.59 -6.42 5.16
C THR A 262 -16.92 -7.64 5.78
N ALA A 263 -16.17 -7.45 6.85
CA ALA A 263 -15.48 -8.53 7.54
C ALA A 263 -15.33 -8.22 9.03
N ILE A 264 -15.17 -9.27 9.81
CA ILE A 264 -14.74 -9.23 11.21
C ILE A 264 -13.54 -10.14 11.33
N PHE A 265 -12.48 -9.68 12.00
CA PHE A 265 -11.35 -10.54 12.31
C PHE A 265 -11.14 -10.68 13.82
N ASP A 266 -10.74 -11.89 14.20
CA ASP A 266 -10.40 -12.28 15.55
C ASP A 266 -8.88 -12.22 15.71
N ASP A 267 -8.38 -11.34 16.58
CA ASP A 267 -6.95 -11.16 16.80
C ASP A 267 -6.44 -12.18 17.81
N ARG A 268 -5.56 -13.06 17.36
CA ARG A 268 -4.96 -14.12 18.16
C ARG A 268 -6.02 -15.04 18.80
N PRO A 269 -6.73 -15.82 17.96
CA PRO A 269 -7.79 -16.70 18.44
C PRO A 269 -7.30 -17.67 19.52
N PHE A 270 -8.12 -17.87 20.52
CA PHE A 270 -7.80 -18.77 21.64
C PHE A 270 -7.81 -20.22 21.21
N GLY A 271 -6.62 -20.82 21.14
CA GLY A 271 -6.47 -22.26 21.00
C GLY A 271 -6.58 -23.00 22.33
N THR A 272 -6.83 -24.29 22.25
CA THR A 272 -6.91 -25.17 23.42
C THR A 272 -5.70 -25.05 24.34
N GLY A 273 -5.91 -25.17 25.63
CA GLY A 273 -4.88 -25.06 26.66
C GLY A 273 -4.55 -23.61 27.04
N ASN A 274 -5.45 -22.70 26.77
CA ASN A 274 -5.33 -21.28 27.14
C ASN A 274 -4.18 -20.55 26.42
N GLN A 275 -3.86 -20.97 25.19
CA GLN A 275 -2.85 -20.38 24.35
C GLN A 275 -3.49 -19.61 23.21
N SER A 276 -2.95 -18.44 22.91
CA SER A 276 -3.48 -17.59 21.83
C SER A 276 -3.11 -18.06 20.42
N TRP A 277 -2.13 -18.96 20.26
CA TRP A 277 -1.71 -19.45 18.95
C TRP A 277 -0.78 -20.65 19.06
N GLY A 278 -0.83 -21.54 18.08
CA GLY A 278 0.10 -22.67 17.94
C GLY A 278 -0.52 -24.05 18.20
N ASN A 279 -1.77 -24.13 18.69
CA ASN A 279 -2.57 -25.36 18.72
C ASN A 279 -3.44 -25.47 17.46
N PHE A 280 -3.73 -24.35 16.78
CA PHE A 280 -4.46 -24.27 15.52
C PHE A 280 -5.88 -24.82 15.60
N ASP A 281 -6.57 -24.46 16.66
CA ASP A 281 -7.97 -24.78 16.94
C ASP A 281 -8.61 -23.59 17.68
N PHE A 282 -9.93 -23.63 17.84
CA PHE A 282 -10.66 -22.76 18.74
C PHE A 282 -10.93 -23.50 20.04
N ASP A 283 -10.56 -22.94 21.20
CA ASP A 283 -10.84 -23.51 22.49
C ASP A 283 -12.34 -23.41 22.81
N PRO A 284 -13.07 -24.54 23.03
CA PRO A 284 -14.50 -24.50 23.32
C PRO A 284 -14.88 -23.70 24.58
N LYS A 285 -13.90 -23.37 25.43
CA LYS A 285 -14.12 -22.47 26.56
C LYS A 285 -14.37 -21.02 26.11
N PHE A 286 -13.73 -20.61 25.04
CA PHE A 286 -13.82 -19.25 24.52
C PHE A 286 -14.71 -19.17 23.28
N TYR A 287 -14.86 -20.28 22.57
CA TYR A 287 -15.71 -20.41 21.36
C TYR A 287 -16.56 -21.68 21.51
N PRO A 288 -17.68 -21.62 22.25
CA PRO A 288 -18.54 -22.78 22.49
C PRO A 288 -19.00 -23.47 21.20
N ASP A 289 -19.27 -22.73 20.14
CA ASP A 289 -19.61 -23.26 18.81
C ASP A 289 -19.03 -22.38 17.68
N ALA A 290 -17.71 -22.41 17.53
CA ALA A 290 -16.99 -21.63 16.52
C ALA A 290 -17.53 -21.86 15.08
N ASN A 291 -18.07 -23.06 14.78
CA ASN A 291 -18.62 -23.34 13.47
C ASN A 291 -19.94 -22.58 13.25
N ALA A 292 -20.85 -22.62 14.21
CA ALA A 292 -22.09 -21.84 14.16
C ALA A 292 -21.82 -20.34 14.09
N MET A 293 -20.87 -19.84 14.88
CA MET A 293 -20.45 -18.44 14.85
C MET A 293 -20.02 -18.00 13.44
N VAL A 294 -19.11 -18.74 12.79
CA VAL A 294 -18.63 -18.41 11.44
C VAL A 294 -19.76 -18.48 10.42
N GLU A 295 -20.65 -19.48 10.52
CA GLU A 295 -21.82 -19.58 9.62
C GLU A 295 -22.79 -18.42 9.81
N ASP A 296 -23.04 -17.97 11.03
CA ASP A 296 -23.96 -16.87 11.32
C ASP A 296 -23.39 -15.53 10.84
N LEU A 297 -22.08 -15.29 11.05
CA LEU A 297 -21.41 -14.14 10.47
C LEU A 297 -21.51 -14.11 8.94
N ALA A 298 -21.30 -15.26 8.27
CA ALA A 298 -21.43 -15.36 6.83
C ALA A 298 -22.87 -15.13 6.35
N LYS A 299 -23.89 -15.63 7.05
CA LYS A 299 -25.31 -15.34 6.78
C LYS A 299 -25.61 -13.84 6.91
N ASP A 300 -24.94 -13.16 7.85
CA ASP A 300 -25.08 -11.72 8.05
C ASP A 300 -24.24 -10.87 7.11
N GLY A 301 -23.46 -11.50 6.23
CA GLY A 301 -22.72 -10.82 5.16
C GLY A 301 -21.32 -10.39 5.56
N TYR A 302 -20.77 -10.97 6.62
CA TYR A 302 -19.38 -10.79 7.02
C TYR A 302 -18.50 -11.92 6.52
N ASP A 303 -17.33 -11.60 6.00
CA ASP A 303 -16.24 -12.55 5.90
C ASP A 303 -15.53 -12.62 7.27
N PHE A 304 -15.35 -13.82 7.81
CA PHE A 304 -14.62 -14.00 9.05
C PHE A 304 -13.14 -14.26 8.78
N GLN A 305 -12.27 -13.59 9.51
CA GLN A 305 -10.82 -13.65 9.38
C GLN A 305 -10.17 -13.93 10.74
N VAL A 306 -8.97 -14.52 10.73
CA VAL A 306 -8.22 -14.80 11.95
C VAL A 306 -6.78 -14.32 11.85
N TRP A 307 -6.20 -13.96 12.99
CA TRP A 307 -4.79 -13.63 13.12
C TRP A 307 -3.92 -14.88 12.90
N ALA A 308 -2.78 -14.74 12.27
CA ALA A 308 -1.83 -15.81 12.02
C ALA A 308 -0.38 -15.34 12.09
N ALA A 309 0.51 -16.17 12.64
CA ALA A 309 1.94 -15.91 12.68
C ALA A 309 2.77 -17.19 12.52
N ASN A 310 3.94 -17.09 11.92
CA ASN A 310 4.95 -18.16 11.99
C ASN A 310 5.73 -18.01 13.29
N ARG A 311 5.08 -18.35 14.41
CA ARG A 311 5.62 -18.21 15.75
C ARG A 311 5.03 -19.26 16.69
N ALA A 312 5.88 -20.00 17.37
CA ALA A 312 5.49 -21.08 18.29
C ALA A 312 5.52 -20.60 19.74
N PHE A 313 4.34 -20.48 20.36
CA PHE A 313 4.26 -20.24 21.80
C PHE A 313 4.59 -21.51 22.59
N ASP A 314 5.24 -21.34 23.73
CA ASP A 314 5.58 -22.45 24.62
C ASP A 314 4.33 -23.32 24.96
N SER A 315 4.57 -24.59 25.14
CA SER A 315 3.55 -25.59 25.46
C SER A 315 2.52 -25.91 24.38
N THR A 316 2.54 -25.22 23.24
CA THR A 316 1.65 -25.50 22.11
C THR A 316 2.07 -26.73 21.30
N LYS A 317 1.17 -27.21 20.45
CA LYS A 317 1.43 -28.28 19.47
C LYS A 317 2.56 -27.90 18.52
N MET A 318 2.57 -26.67 18.02
CA MET A 318 3.62 -26.15 17.16
C MET A 318 4.99 -26.18 17.84
N PHE A 319 5.05 -25.72 19.10
CA PHE A 319 6.29 -25.71 19.86
C PHE A 319 6.86 -27.12 20.07
N LYS A 320 6.02 -28.07 20.51
CA LYS A 320 6.43 -29.46 20.74
C LYS A 320 6.96 -30.13 19.48
N VAL A 321 6.25 -30.01 18.39
CA VAL A 321 6.67 -30.58 17.09
C VAL A 321 7.95 -29.91 16.60
N GLY A 322 8.07 -28.60 16.71
CA GLY A 322 9.25 -27.84 16.31
C GLY A 322 10.52 -28.27 17.04
N LEU A 323 10.43 -28.53 18.37
CA LEU A 323 11.53 -29.06 19.17
C LEU A 323 11.88 -30.50 18.77
N GLU A 324 10.86 -31.38 18.70
CA GLU A 324 11.07 -32.80 18.34
C GLU A 324 11.72 -32.97 16.97
N LYS A 325 11.22 -32.26 15.99
CA LYS A 325 11.68 -32.36 14.60
C LYS A 325 12.86 -31.46 14.25
N LYS A 326 13.27 -30.55 15.17
CA LYS A 326 14.33 -29.56 14.94
C LYS A 326 14.01 -28.62 13.77
N TRP A 327 12.78 -28.09 13.75
CA TRP A 327 12.31 -27.19 12.68
C TRP A 327 12.52 -25.71 13.01
N PHE A 328 13.02 -25.38 14.20
CA PHE A 328 13.40 -24.03 14.57
C PHE A 328 14.82 -23.69 14.13
N PHE A 329 15.08 -22.41 13.99
CA PHE A 329 16.44 -21.91 13.73
C PHE A 329 17.33 -22.17 14.94
N PRO A 330 18.50 -22.81 14.78
CA PRO A 330 19.37 -23.14 15.90
C PRO A 330 19.93 -21.92 16.65
N GLU A 331 19.99 -20.74 16.00
CA GLU A 331 20.44 -19.50 16.58
C GLU A 331 19.39 -18.83 17.49
N ILE A 332 18.14 -19.26 17.41
CA ILE A 332 17.02 -18.65 18.17
C ILE A 332 16.80 -19.43 19.46
N ASN A 333 16.77 -18.68 20.57
CA ASN A 333 16.41 -19.26 21.85
C ASN A 333 14.90 -19.64 21.85
N ALA A 334 14.62 -20.94 21.76
CA ALA A 334 13.25 -21.45 21.75
C ALA A 334 12.45 -21.11 23.02
N GLN A 335 13.12 -20.83 24.13
CA GLN A 335 12.50 -20.43 25.41
C GLN A 335 12.32 -18.91 25.54
N SER A 336 12.60 -18.14 24.51
CA SER A 336 12.35 -16.69 24.53
C SER A 336 10.87 -16.40 24.66
N PHE A 337 10.52 -15.27 25.28
CA PHE A 337 9.12 -14.84 25.40
C PHE A 337 8.43 -14.72 24.01
N LEU A 338 9.17 -14.35 23.01
CA LEU A 338 8.64 -14.18 21.65
C LEU A 338 8.38 -15.51 20.94
N GLY A 339 9.02 -16.62 21.39
CA GLY A 339 8.92 -17.92 20.73
C GLY A 339 9.66 -17.95 19.39
N PRO A 340 10.00 -19.16 18.90
CA PRO A 340 10.70 -19.36 17.63
C PRO A 340 9.74 -19.53 16.45
N ALA A 341 10.22 -19.18 15.25
CA ALA A 341 9.56 -19.51 13.98
C ALA A 341 10.03 -20.86 13.43
N PHE A 342 9.18 -21.53 12.65
CA PHE A 342 9.62 -22.63 11.80
C PHE A 342 10.49 -22.11 10.65
N ASP A 343 11.56 -22.84 10.35
CA ASP A 343 12.29 -22.66 9.10
C ASP A 343 11.48 -23.27 7.94
N LEU A 344 10.81 -22.44 7.17
CA LEU A 344 9.97 -22.87 6.05
C LEU A 344 10.74 -23.31 4.80
N ARG A 345 12.09 -23.37 4.87
CA ARG A 345 12.92 -24.08 3.88
C ARG A 345 12.84 -25.59 4.06
N ILE A 346 12.48 -26.05 5.27
CA ILE A 346 12.27 -27.46 5.59
C ILE A 346 10.92 -27.89 5.01
N PRO A 347 10.86 -28.76 3.99
CA PRO A 347 9.60 -29.11 3.33
C PRO A 347 8.55 -29.72 4.26
N GLU A 348 9.01 -30.50 5.23
CA GLU A 348 8.14 -31.15 6.22
C GLU A 348 7.50 -30.11 7.17
N ALA A 349 8.25 -29.09 7.60
CA ALA A 349 7.74 -28.00 8.40
C ALA A 349 6.70 -27.18 7.64
N TYR A 350 7.01 -26.86 6.37
CA TYR A 350 6.10 -26.15 5.47
C TYR A 350 4.78 -26.93 5.30
N THR A 351 4.88 -28.22 4.95
CA THR A 351 3.71 -29.09 4.74
C THR A 351 2.87 -29.24 6.01
N TRP A 352 3.52 -29.44 7.15
CA TRP A 352 2.82 -29.56 8.43
C TRP A 352 2.05 -28.28 8.76
N LEU A 353 2.67 -27.11 8.61
CA LEU A 353 2.01 -25.84 8.90
C LEU A 353 0.85 -25.58 7.93
N THR A 354 1.02 -25.91 6.64
CA THR A 354 -0.07 -25.86 5.65
C THR A 354 -1.29 -26.65 6.12
N GLN A 355 -1.09 -27.90 6.57
CA GLN A 355 -2.17 -28.76 7.07
C GLN A 355 -2.87 -28.18 8.32
N GLN A 356 -2.13 -27.46 9.18
CA GLN A 356 -2.78 -26.82 10.33
C GLN A 356 -3.69 -25.66 9.90
N MET A 357 -3.30 -24.90 8.88
CA MET A 357 -4.10 -23.77 8.38
C MET A 357 -5.39 -24.22 7.66
N GLU A 358 -5.42 -25.45 7.14
CA GLU A 358 -6.62 -26.04 6.52
C GLU A 358 -7.78 -26.17 7.52
N TYR A 359 -7.51 -26.30 8.82
CA TYR A 359 -8.54 -26.30 9.85
C TYR A 359 -9.40 -25.02 9.79
N PHE A 360 -8.78 -23.85 9.79
CA PHE A 360 -9.49 -22.58 9.77
C PHE A 360 -10.30 -22.40 8.48
N THR A 361 -9.75 -22.79 7.34
CA THR A 361 -10.48 -22.71 6.07
C THR A 361 -11.63 -23.70 6.01
N SER A 362 -11.54 -24.84 6.71
CA SER A 362 -12.63 -25.84 6.80
C SER A 362 -13.84 -25.30 7.56
N LEU A 363 -13.64 -24.41 8.53
CA LEU A 363 -14.70 -23.74 9.29
C LEU A 363 -15.34 -22.54 8.52
N GLY A 364 -14.77 -22.10 7.42
CA GLY A 364 -15.32 -20.97 6.69
C GLY A 364 -14.53 -19.67 6.77
N VAL A 365 -13.35 -19.67 7.44
CA VAL A 365 -12.46 -18.51 7.50
C VAL A 365 -12.05 -18.07 6.09
N LYS A 366 -12.16 -16.79 5.81
CA LYS A 366 -11.98 -16.15 4.50
C LYS A 366 -10.73 -15.28 4.38
N GLY A 367 -9.85 -15.28 5.38
CA GLY A 367 -8.61 -14.54 5.34
C GLY A 367 -7.79 -14.64 6.60
N PHE A 368 -6.53 -14.22 6.48
CA PHE A 368 -5.60 -14.15 7.60
C PHE A 368 -5.04 -12.74 7.75
N LYS A 369 -5.05 -12.23 9.00
CA LYS A 369 -4.19 -11.12 9.41
C LYS A 369 -2.82 -11.69 9.77
N ILE A 370 -1.83 -11.50 8.89
CA ILE A 370 -0.51 -12.11 8.98
C ILE A 370 0.43 -11.19 9.72
N ASP A 371 0.79 -11.57 10.92
CA ASP A 371 1.53 -10.74 11.86
C ASP A 371 2.93 -11.29 12.13
N ARG A 372 3.80 -10.48 12.76
CA ARG A 372 5.15 -10.85 13.18
C ARG A 372 6.14 -11.02 12.02
N GLY A 373 7.28 -11.67 12.32
CA GLY A 373 8.35 -11.96 11.39
C GLY A 373 9.60 -11.09 11.55
N GLU A 374 9.52 -10.04 12.38
CA GLU A 374 10.61 -9.09 12.61
C GLU A 374 11.04 -8.96 14.08
N GLU A 375 10.39 -9.68 14.98
CA GLU A 375 10.55 -9.49 16.42
C GLU A 375 11.54 -10.47 17.09
N GLY A 376 12.39 -11.15 16.30
CA GLY A 376 13.41 -12.06 16.83
C GLY A 376 12.99 -13.53 16.86
N GLU A 377 11.88 -13.91 16.23
CA GLU A 377 11.44 -15.31 16.06
C GLU A 377 12.35 -16.11 15.16
N MET A 378 13.09 -15.41 14.30
CA MET A 378 14.02 -15.97 13.30
C MET A 378 15.26 -15.08 13.18
N PRO A 379 16.37 -15.60 12.60
CA PRO A 379 17.54 -14.78 12.30
C PRO A 379 17.19 -13.62 11.38
N VAL A 380 17.75 -12.45 11.63
CA VAL A 380 17.46 -11.23 10.86
C VAL A 380 17.69 -11.41 9.35
N TYR A 381 18.74 -12.16 8.97
CA TYR A 381 19.07 -12.42 7.56
C TYR A 381 18.08 -13.37 6.84
N GLU A 382 17.18 -14.04 7.58
CA GLU A 382 16.14 -14.91 7.05
C GLU A 382 14.78 -14.21 6.88
N GLN A 383 14.57 -13.08 7.53
CA GLN A 383 13.26 -12.43 7.63
C GLN A 383 12.59 -12.20 6.26
N ASN A 384 13.32 -11.70 5.28
CA ASN A 384 12.76 -11.43 3.95
C ASN A 384 12.23 -12.70 3.29
N TYR A 385 13.01 -13.77 3.35
CA TYR A 385 12.66 -15.05 2.75
C TYR A 385 11.50 -15.73 3.50
N GLN A 386 11.61 -15.82 4.82
CA GLN A 386 10.64 -16.55 5.64
C GLN A 386 9.26 -15.89 5.61
N MET A 387 9.19 -14.55 5.67
CA MET A 387 7.92 -13.84 5.58
C MET A 387 7.29 -13.99 4.19
N SER A 388 8.05 -13.89 3.12
CA SER A 388 7.54 -14.15 1.78
C SER A 388 7.00 -15.58 1.64
N LYS A 389 7.69 -16.57 2.23
CA LYS A 389 7.25 -17.98 2.25
C LYS A 389 5.98 -18.17 3.07
N PHE A 390 5.87 -17.55 4.25
CA PHE A 390 4.71 -17.69 5.11
C PHE A 390 3.46 -17.04 4.49
N ILE A 391 3.59 -15.84 3.96
CA ILE A 391 2.50 -15.16 3.24
C ILE A 391 2.02 -16.02 2.06
N LYS A 392 2.97 -16.59 1.28
CA LYS A 392 2.62 -17.49 0.18
C LYS A 392 1.94 -18.76 0.66
N LEU A 393 2.38 -19.38 1.76
CA LEU A 393 1.74 -20.55 2.35
C LEU A 393 0.26 -20.27 2.64
N LEU A 394 -0.03 -19.17 3.35
CA LEU A 394 -1.39 -18.81 3.72
C LEU A 394 -2.24 -18.45 2.49
N HIS A 395 -1.64 -17.79 1.50
CA HIS A 395 -2.32 -17.52 0.23
C HIS A 395 -2.68 -18.82 -0.50
N ASP A 396 -1.75 -19.77 -0.61
CA ASP A 396 -1.98 -21.03 -1.31
C ASP A 396 -3.08 -21.87 -0.63
N VAL A 397 -3.11 -21.92 0.71
CA VAL A 397 -4.17 -22.56 1.48
C VAL A 397 -5.54 -21.95 1.19
N MET A 398 -5.61 -20.61 1.21
CA MET A 398 -6.85 -19.90 0.92
C MET A 398 -7.30 -20.10 -0.53
N GLN A 399 -6.36 -20.01 -1.48
CA GLN A 399 -6.65 -20.21 -2.91
C GLN A 399 -7.13 -21.63 -3.21
N ALA A 400 -6.55 -22.64 -2.55
CA ALA A 400 -6.98 -24.04 -2.70
C ALA A 400 -8.42 -24.25 -2.23
N LYS A 401 -8.85 -23.58 -1.14
CA LYS A 401 -10.21 -23.68 -0.61
C LYS A 401 -11.23 -22.83 -1.35
N TRP A 402 -10.90 -21.56 -1.61
CA TRP A 402 -11.88 -20.55 -2.06
C TRP A 402 -11.76 -20.20 -3.54
N GLY A 403 -10.63 -20.51 -4.18
CA GLY A 403 -10.29 -20.02 -5.50
C GLY A 403 -9.81 -18.58 -5.51
N LYS A 404 -9.18 -18.19 -6.61
CA LYS A 404 -8.58 -16.87 -6.79
C LYS A 404 -9.63 -15.75 -6.69
N GLY A 405 -9.32 -14.70 -5.94
CA GLY A 405 -10.17 -13.51 -5.78
C GLY A 405 -11.36 -13.68 -4.84
N ASN A 406 -11.45 -14.79 -4.10
CA ASN A 406 -12.56 -15.06 -3.18
C ASN A 406 -12.14 -15.11 -1.71
N PHE A 407 -10.98 -14.61 -1.39
CA PHE A 407 -10.43 -14.48 -0.03
C PHE A 407 -9.51 -13.26 0.04
N TYR A 408 -9.19 -12.81 1.24
CA TYR A 408 -8.29 -11.69 1.42
C TYR A 408 -7.38 -11.88 2.63
N ASN A 409 -6.06 -11.89 2.39
CA ASN A 409 -5.04 -11.84 3.43
C ASN A 409 -4.46 -10.44 3.49
N PHE A 410 -4.07 -10.00 4.70
CA PHE A 410 -3.30 -8.79 4.88
C PHE A 410 -2.18 -8.99 5.89
N ALA A 411 -1.00 -8.44 5.60
CA ALA A 411 0.24 -8.73 6.31
C ALA A 411 0.89 -7.47 6.85
N ARG A 412 1.53 -7.59 8.02
CA ARG A 412 2.36 -6.53 8.59
C ARG A 412 3.71 -6.47 7.91
N SER A 413 4.44 -7.57 7.90
CA SER A 413 5.75 -7.69 7.28
C SER A 413 5.65 -8.29 5.90
N ALA A 414 5.88 -7.49 4.87
CA ALA A 414 5.82 -7.93 3.49
C ALA A 414 7.02 -7.45 2.69
N VAL A 415 7.50 -8.27 1.77
CA VAL A 415 8.67 -7.93 0.96
C VAL A 415 8.33 -8.08 -0.51
N ASP A 416 8.50 -6.98 -1.25
CA ASP A 416 8.43 -6.94 -2.72
C ASP A 416 7.26 -7.75 -3.31
N ARG A 417 7.54 -8.91 -3.88
CA ARG A 417 6.56 -9.77 -4.58
C ARG A 417 5.45 -10.33 -3.69
N SER A 418 5.58 -10.23 -2.35
CA SER A 418 4.51 -10.64 -1.42
C SER A 418 3.20 -9.88 -1.64
N ARG A 419 3.26 -8.70 -2.29
CA ARG A 419 2.07 -7.91 -2.65
C ARG A 419 1.05 -8.65 -3.53
N SER A 420 1.48 -9.67 -4.27
CA SER A 420 0.58 -10.52 -5.05
C SER A 420 -0.21 -11.53 -4.21
N HIS A 421 0.17 -11.74 -2.95
CA HIS A 421 -0.42 -12.74 -2.08
C HIS A 421 -1.19 -12.16 -0.89
N ALA A 422 -0.92 -10.90 -0.53
CA ALA A 422 -1.60 -10.20 0.56
C ALA A 422 -1.61 -8.69 0.33
N GLY A 423 -2.64 -8.00 0.85
CA GLY A 423 -2.54 -6.59 1.19
C GLY A 423 -1.69 -6.38 2.44
N ILE A 424 -1.52 -5.13 2.86
CA ILE A 424 -0.73 -4.81 4.04
C ILE A 424 -1.42 -3.78 4.93
N TRP A 425 -1.08 -3.82 6.22
CA TRP A 425 -1.34 -2.70 7.13
C TRP A 425 -0.02 -2.21 7.74
N ASN A 426 -0.02 -0.98 8.24
CA ASN A 426 1.21 -0.33 8.67
C ASN A 426 1.71 -0.75 10.07
N GLY A 427 1.25 -1.88 10.60
CA GLY A 427 1.66 -2.37 11.91
C GLY A 427 1.06 -1.61 13.09
N ASP A 428 1.69 -1.77 14.25
CA ASP A 428 1.21 -1.28 15.56
C ASP A 428 1.44 0.23 15.72
N ALA A 429 0.74 1.04 14.94
CA ALA A 429 0.85 2.49 15.04
C ALA A 429 0.43 2.99 16.44
N HIS A 430 1.12 4.00 16.96
CA HIS A 430 0.74 4.62 18.21
C HIS A 430 -0.62 5.32 18.10
N ALA A 431 -1.47 5.16 19.10
CA ALA A 431 -2.76 5.83 19.20
C ALA A 431 -2.59 7.30 19.64
N ASP A 432 -1.79 8.05 18.88
CA ASP A 432 -1.51 9.48 19.09
C ASP A 432 -1.40 10.24 17.75
N TRP A 433 -1.21 11.54 17.81
CA TRP A 433 -1.13 12.38 16.62
C TRP A 433 0.07 12.07 15.73
N GLN A 434 1.19 11.62 16.30
CA GLN A 434 2.36 11.22 15.55
C GLN A 434 2.11 9.91 14.80
N GLY A 435 1.43 8.95 15.45
CA GLY A 435 1.02 7.70 14.82
C GLY A 435 0.08 7.94 13.62
N LEU A 436 -0.89 8.85 13.75
CA LEU A 436 -1.75 9.24 12.61
C LEU A 436 -0.95 9.89 11.49
N GLN A 437 -0.07 10.84 11.80
CA GLN A 437 0.76 11.50 10.80
C GLN A 437 1.64 10.49 10.04
N TYR A 438 2.24 9.56 10.77
CA TYR A 438 3.09 8.52 10.18
C TYR A 438 2.31 7.51 9.38
N SER A 439 1.08 7.16 9.79
CA SER A 439 0.21 6.29 9.00
C SER A 439 -0.13 6.90 7.63
N VAL A 440 -0.40 8.20 7.58
CA VAL A 440 -0.62 8.88 6.29
C VAL A 440 0.60 8.79 5.39
N ALA A 441 1.79 9.09 5.92
CA ALA A 441 3.05 9.01 5.17
C ALA A 441 3.40 7.56 4.76
N SER A 442 3.13 6.58 5.63
CA SER A 442 3.29 5.15 5.34
C SER A 442 2.46 4.69 4.14
N GLY A 443 1.18 5.05 4.10
CA GLY A 443 0.31 4.70 2.98
C GLY A 443 0.80 5.29 1.65
N ILE A 444 1.27 6.54 1.67
CA ILE A 444 1.86 7.19 0.50
C ILE A 444 3.13 6.45 0.03
N ARG A 445 4.01 6.08 0.96
CA ARG A 445 5.25 5.34 0.66
C ARG A 445 4.97 3.92 0.18
N ALA A 446 4.01 3.21 0.80
CA ALA A 446 3.57 1.88 0.37
C ALA A 446 3.08 1.89 -1.09
N GLY A 447 2.33 2.92 -1.48
CA GLY A 447 1.92 3.13 -2.86
C GLY A 447 3.09 3.26 -3.83
N LEU A 448 4.16 3.96 -3.45
CA LEU A 448 5.40 4.09 -4.26
C LEU A 448 6.17 2.78 -4.39
N LEU A 449 5.88 1.78 -3.56
CA LEU A 449 6.43 0.42 -3.62
C LEU A 449 5.48 -0.56 -4.31
N GLY A 450 4.30 -0.12 -4.78
CA GLY A 450 3.31 -0.96 -5.43
C GLY A 450 2.42 -1.78 -4.49
N PHE A 451 2.45 -1.54 -3.17
CA PHE A 451 1.50 -2.11 -2.23
C PHE A 451 0.18 -1.34 -2.32
N SER A 452 -0.62 -1.65 -3.34
CA SER A 452 -1.85 -0.91 -3.64
C SER A 452 -3.00 -1.22 -2.67
N MET A 453 -3.00 -2.40 -2.04
CA MET A 453 -3.94 -2.77 -0.99
C MET A 453 -3.30 -2.49 0.36
N TRP A 454 -3.55 -1.30 0.88
CA TRP A 454 -2.95 -0.79 2.11
C TRP A 454 -4.02 -0.25 3.05
N GLY A 455 -3.85 -0.48 4.36
CA GLY A 455 -4.67 0.08 5.42
C GLY A 455 -3.86 0.43 6.66
N SER A 456 -4.53 0.91 7.70
CA SER A 456 -3.95 1.15 9.02
C SER A 456 -4.94 0.77 10.11
N ASP A 457 -4.44 0.34 11.27
CA ASP A 457 -5.24 0.17 12.48
C ASP A 457 -5.88 1.52 12.85
N THR A 458 -7.13 1.73 12.44
CA THR A 458 -7.85 3.01 12.64
C THR A 458 -8.07 3.28 14.12
N GLY A 459 -7.50 4.37 14.59
CA GLY A 459 -7.45 4.71 16.02
C GLY A 459 -6.12 4.37 16.68
N GLY A 460 -5.24 3.68 15.98
CA GLY A 460 -3.95 3.21 16.47
C GLY A 460 -4.06 1.96 17.35
N TYR A 461 -2.99 1.19 17.38
CA TYR A 461 -2.87 -0.04 18.19
C TYR A 461 -2.14 0.22 19.51
N ASN A 462 -0.93 0.79 19.40
CA ASN A 462 -0.03 0.97 20.55
C ASN A 462 -0.48 2.14 21.43
N ARG A 463 -0.87 1.84 22.67
CA ARG A 463 -1.28 2.85 23.65
C ARG A 463 -0.25 2.96 24.75
N LYS A 464 0.37 4.13 24.86
CA LYS A 464 1.20 4.47 26.01
C LYS A 464 0.35 4.43 27.28
N ARG A 465 0.91 3.94 28.37
CA ARG A 465 0.20 3.97 29.65
C ARG A 465 0.19 5.41 30.23
N PRO A 466 -0.95 5.86 30.77
CA PRO A 466 -2.21 5.17 30.96
C PRO A 466 -2.95 4.95 29.62
N ARG A 467 -3.77 3.94 29.54
CA ARG A 467 -4.43 3.27 28.40
C ARG A 467 -5.26 4.12 27.42
N TYR A 468 -5.29 5.45 27.53
CA TYR A 468 -6.30 6.32 26.95
C TYR A 468 -5.73 7.56 26.23
N ASP A 469 -4.72 7.38 25.37
CA ASP A 469 -4.26 8.46 24.50
C ASP A 469 -5.22 8.71 23.32
N LEU A 470 -6.07 7.72 22.98
CA LEU A 470 -7.06 7.84 21.94
C LEU A 470 -8.20 8.78 22.39
N THR A 471 -8.16 10.00 21.91
CA THR A 471 -9.21 10.99 22.14
C THR A 471 -10.30 10.89 21.08
N GLU A 472 -11.49 11.43 21.36
CA GLU A 472 -12.57 11.55 20.38
C GLU A 472 -12.09 12.21 19.07
N GLU A 473 -11.36 13.31 19.18
CA GLU A 473 -10.87 14.05 18.02
C GLU A 473 -9.88 13.20 17.19
N LEU A 474 -8.90 12.59 17.82
CA LEU A 474 -7.92 11.77 17.14
C LEU A 474 -8.58 10.60 16.41
N TRP A 475 -9.50 9.90 17.09
CA TRP A 475 -10.20 8.77 16.49
C TRP A 475 -11.07 9.17 15.31
N ALA A 476 -11.85 10.24 15.44
CA ALA A 476 -12.64 10.80 14.35
C ALA A 476 -11.76 11.19 13.14
N ARG A 477 -10.60 11.83 13.39
CA ARG A 477 -9.64 12.17 12.30
C ARG A 477 -9.09 10.93 11.60
N TRP A 478 -8.83 9.87 12.36
CA TRP A 478 -8.34 8.61 11.79
C TRP A 478 -9.42 7.87 11.00
N MET A 479 -10.67 7.83 11.48
CA MET A 479 -11.81 7.30 10.71
C MET A 479 -11.96 8.01 9.36
N TRP A 480 -11.85 9.33 9.33
CA TRP A 480 -11.89 10.11 8.10
C TRP A 480 -10.71 9.84 7.17
N PHE A 481 -9.52 9.65 7.69
CA PHE A 481 -8.37 9.24 6.89
C PHE A 481 -8.60 7.87 6.26
N SER A 482 -9.06 6.91 7.05
CA SER A 482 -9.31 5.54 6.58
C SER A 482 -10.45 5.45 5.56
N THR A 483 -11.38 6.39 5.55
CA THR A 483 -12.41 6.54 4.49
C THR A 483 -11.78 6.66 3.10
N PHE A 484 -10.63 7.32 3.00
CA PHE A 484 -9.87 7.53 1.77
C PHE A 484 -8.58 6.69 1.74
N SER A 485 -8.61 5.50 2.33
CA SER A 485 -7.59 4.46 2.23
C SER A 485 -8.10 3.29 1.38
N PRO A 486 -7.23 2.54 0.69
CA PRO A 486 -7.66 1.37 -0.10
C PRO A 486 -8.37 0.31 0.74
N VAL A 487 -7.91 0.08 1.97
CA VAL A 487 -8.51 -0.82 2.96
C VAL A 487 -8.90 -0.02 4.19
N TYR A 488 -10.13 -0.15 4.62
CA TYR A 488 -10.61 0.45 5.85
C TYR A 488 -10.67 -0.63 6.95
N GLU A 489 -9.69 -0.66 7.81
CA GLU A 489 -9.62 -1.53 8.98
C GLU A 489 -9.88 -0.72 10.24
N ILE A 490 -10.67 -1.23 11.18
CA ILE A 490 -11.05 -0.55 12.42
C ILE A 490 -10.65 -1.36 13.62
N MET A 491 -9.87 -0.71 14.46
CA MET A 491 -9.37 -1.26 15.69
C MET A 491 -10.37 -1.00 16.82
N ILE A 492 -11.23 -1.95 17.13
CA ILE A 492 -12.27 -1.80 18.17
C ILE A 492 -12.03 -2.67 19.44
N GLY A 493 -10.98 -3.47 19.47
CA GLY A 493 -10.63 -4.26 20.66
C GLY A 493 -10.25 -3.40 21.88
N THR A 494 -10.22 -4.00 23.05
CA THR A 494 -9.68 -3.46 24.31
C THR A 494 -10.11 -2.03 24.66
N GLY A 495 -11.42 -1.74 24.71
CA GLY A 495 -11.96 -0.45 25.15
C GLY A 495 -11.99 0.64 24.08
N ASN A 496 -11.85 0.29 22.81
CA ASN A 496 -11.99 1.20 21.66
C ASN A 496 -13.36 1.13 20.98
N THR A 497 -14.33 0.53 21.60
CA THR A 497 -15.67 0.36 21.05
C THR A 497 -16.47 1.65 21.18
N PRO A 498 -16.92 2.30 20.10
CA PRO A 498 -17.60 3.59 20.19
C PRO A 498 -18.93 3.55 20.95
N TRP A 499 -19.59 2.38 20.94
CA TRP A 499 -20.90 2.17 21.58
C TRP A 499 -20.83 1.69 23.02
N TYR A 500 -19.64 1.45 23.59
CA TYR A 500 -19.42 1.10 24.99
C TYR A 500 -18.60 2.17 25.73
N PRO A 501 -18.70 2.24 27.09
CA PRO A 501 -17.83 3.09 27.87
C PRO A 501 -16.34 2.81 27.62
N PRO A 502 -15.47 3.82 27.66
CA PRO A 502 -15.80 5.20 28.03
C PRO A 502 -16.44 6.04 26.91
N PHE A 503 -16.34 5.63 25.64
CA PHE A 503 -16.71 6.47 24.49
C PHE A 503 -18.21 6.70 24.38
N SER A 504 -19.06 5.71 24.65
CA SER A 504 -20.52 5.89 24.61
C SER A 504 -21.03 6.98 25.54
N THR A 505 -20.32 7.27 26.62
CA THR A 505 -20.70 8.32 27.60
C THR A 505 -19.97 9.63 27.40
N SER A 506 -18.67 9.58 27.04
CA SER A 506 -17.83 10.77 26.87
C SER A 506 -17.88 11.37 25.46
N SER A 507 -18.18 10.56 24.46
CA SER A 507 -18.05 10.90 23.04
C SER A 507 -19.12 10.21 22.17
N PRO A 508 -20.42 10.35 22.47
CA PRO A 508 -21.51 9.58 21.85
C PRO A 508 -21.61 9.79 20.33
N ARG A 509 -21.14 10.93 19.81
CA ARG A 509 -21.12 11.22 18.37
C ARG A 509 -20.13 10.39 17.55
N LEU A 510 -19.22 9.64 18.20
CA LEU A 510 -18.30 8.76 17.48
C LEU A 510 -19.01 7.66 16.70
N VAL A 511 -20.14 7.15 17.20
CA VAL A 511 -20.98 6.18 16.48
C VAL A 511 -21.51 6.78 15.18
N ASP A 512 -21.98 8.03 15.21
CA ASP A 512 -22.47 8.71 14.02
C ASP A 512 -21.34 9.01 13.03
N ILE A 513 -20.16 9.39 13.52
CA ILE A 513 -18.99 9.62 12.68
C ILE A 513 -18.54 8.29 12.03
N LEU A 514 -18.51 7.21 12.79
CA LEU A 514 -18.18 5.88 12.27
C LEU A 514 -19.18 5.47 11.20
N LYS A 515 -20.49 5.64 11.43
CA LYS A 515 -21.52 5.40 10.43
C LYS A 515 -21.28 6.19 9.14
N GLN A 516 -21.03 7.50 9.26
CA GLN A 516 -20.80 8.37 8.10
C GLN A 516 -19.54 7.98 7.31
N THR A 517 -18.45 7.71 8.00
CA THR A 517 -17.15 7.36 7.37
C THR A 517 -17.19 6.01 6.69
N THR A 518 -17.81 5.01 7.33
CA THR A 518 -17.97 3.66 6.75
C THR A 518 -18.95 3.65 5.58
N GLN A 519 -20.03 4.42 5.68
CA GLN A 519 -20.98 4.58 4.57
C GLN A 519 -20.31 5.25 3.36
N LEU A 520 -19.58 6.34 3.55
CA LEU A 520 -18.90 7.02 2.44
C LEU A 520 -17.85 6.11 1.78
N HIS A 521 -17.06 5.40 2.57
CA HIS A 521 -16.10 4.42 2.02
C HIS A 521 -16.81 3.33 1.22
N HIS A 522 -17.92 2.80 1.75
CA HIS A 522 -18.75 1.81 1.08
C HIS A 522 -19.31 2.35 -0.26
N GLU A 523 -19.82 3.58 -0.28
CA GLU A 523 -20.33 4.21 -1.50
C GLU A 523 -19.21 4.52 -2.53
N LEU A 524 -17.97 4.75 -2.10
CA LEU A 524 -16.83 4.93 -2.99
C LEU A 524 -16.28 3.61 -3.56
N ARG A 525 -16.82 2.46 -3.18
CA ARG A 525 -16.38 1.13 -3.64
C ARG A 525 -16.27 0.99 -5.16
N PRO A 526 -17.21 1.46 -5.99
CA PRO A 526 -17.07 1.38 -7.46
C PRO A 526 -15.81 2.11 -7.96
N TYR A 527 -15.49 3.26 -7.38
CA TYR A 527 -14.28 4.03 -7.67
C TYR A 527 -13.02 3.28 -7.18
N ILE A 528 -13.02 2.81 -5.93
CA ILE A 528 -11.93 2.05 -5.31
C ILE A 528 -11.63 0.80 -6.13
N LYS A 529 -12.66 0.01 -6.43
CA LYS A 529 -12.58 -1.25 -7.18
C LYS A 529 -12.02 -1.06 -8.58
N SER A 530 -12.43 0.01 -9.28
CA SER A 530 -11.91 0.34 -10.61
C SER A 530 -10.41 0.66 -10.57
N HIS A 531 -9.96 1.45 -9.61
CA HIS A 531 -8.55 1.74 -9.42
C HIS A 531 -7.75 0.52 -8.96
N THR A 532 -8.33 -0.35 -8.13
CA THR A 532 -7.69 -1.62 -7.73
C THR A 532 -7.53 -2.55 -8.94
N TYR A 533 -8.55 -2.66 -9.79
CA TYR A 533 -8.43 -3.41 -11.03
C TYR A 533 -7.31 -2.84 -11.92
N ARG A 534 -7.23 -1.53 -12.08
CA ARG A 534 -6.11 -0.88 -12.79
C ARG A 534 -4.76 -1.23 -12.18
N ALA A 535 -4.64 -1.24 -10.85
CA ALA A 535 -3.41 -1.62 -10.17
C ALA A 535 -2.98 -3.08 -10.46
N THR A 536 -3.94 -3.99 -10.74
CA THR A 536 -3.61 -5.35 -11.21
C THR A 536 -3.06 -5.35 -12.65
N GLN A 537 -3.31 -4.30 -13.44
CA GLN A 537 -2.86 -4.18 -14.83
C GLN A 537 -1.56 -3.38 -14.95
N ASP A 538 -1.49 -2.20 -14.36
CA ASP A 538 -0.39 -1.25 -14.49
C ASP A 538 0.42 -1.01 -13.20
N GLY A 539 -0.04 -1.53 -12.06
CA GLY A 539 0.62 -1.37 -10.78
C GLY A 539 0.47 0.02 -10.13
N ILE A 540 -0.31 0.93 -10.73
CA ILE A 540 -0.50 2.28 -10.18
C ILE A 540 -1.45 2.21 -8.98
N PRO A 541 -1.02 2.65 -7.77
CA PRO A 541 -1.82 2.51 -6.57
C PRO A 541 -3.03 3.44 -6.56
N LEU A 542 -4.02 3.11 -5.73
CA LEU A 542 -5.15 4.01 -5.45
C LEU A 542 -4.72 5.17 -4.54
N LEU A 543 -3.96 4.89 -3.45
CA LEU A 543 -3.36 5.92 -2.60
C LEU A 543 -2.03 6.35 -3.23
N ARG A 544 -2.00 7.57 -3.78
CA ARG A 544 -0.91 8.04 -4.65
C ARG A 544 -0.14 9.19 -4.03
N ALA A 545 1.17 9.07 -3.95
CA ALA A 545 2.03 10.23 -3.75
C ALA A 545 1.69 11.33 -4.76
N MET A 546 1.73 12.58 -4.35
CA MET A 546 1.37 13.70 -5.23
C MET A 546 2.23 13.76 -6.49
N ILE A 547 3.47 13.28 -6.44
CA ILE A 547 4.37 13.21 -7.62
C ILE A 547 3.82 12.33 -8.75
N LEU A 548 2.98 11.34 -8.45
CA LEU A 548 2.37 10.48 -9.48
C LEU A 548 1.26 11.19 -10.26
N GLU A 549 0.60 12.19 -9.66
CA GLU A 549 -0.48 12.95 -10.30
C GLU A 549 -0.09 14.36 -10.73
N SER A 550 0.98 14.89 -10.14
CA SER A 550 1.50 16.23 -10.42
C SER A 550 3.03 16.23 -10.59
N PRO A 551 3.55 15.43 -11.54
CA PRO A 551 4.97 15.11 -11.63
C PRO A 551 5.85 16.32 -12.05
N ASN A 552 5.28 17.37 -12.62
CA ASN A 552 5.99 18.59 -13.00
C ASN A 552 5.98 19.67 -11.91
N ASP A 553 5.29 19.38 -10.80
CA ASP A 553 5.16 20.29 -9.65
C ASP A 553 6.13 19.87 -8.55
N THR A 554 7.29 20.50 -8.51
CA THR A 554 8.39 20.08 -7.60
C THR A 554 8.07 20.29 -6.12
N ILE A 555 7.09 21.14 -5.76
CA ILE A 555 6.60 21.27 -4.38
C ILE A 555 5.94 19.97 -3.92
N SER A 556 5.28 19.29 -4.84
CA SER A 556 4.63 17.98 -4.58
C SER A 556 5.59 16.89 -4.11
N TYR A 557 6.90 17.03 -4.37
CA TYR A 557 7.90 16.00 -4.07
C TYR A 557 8.18 15.88 -2.57
N ASP A 558 8.01 16.96 -1.82
CA ASP A 558 8.36 17.04 -0.41
C ASP A 558 7.14 16.87 0.53
N ILE A 559 5.92 16.65 -0.02
CA ILE A 559 4.69 16.56 0.76
C ILE A 559 4.38 15.10 1.11
N ALA A 560 4.36 14.80 2.41
CA ALA A 560 4.16 13.47 2.97
C ALA A 560 2.83 13.28 3.72
N ASP A 561 2.01 14.32 3.83
CA ASP A 561 0.80 14.35 4.65
C ASP A 561 -0.48 14.71 3.88
N GLN A 562 -0.39 14.74 2.54
CA GLN A 562 -1.52 14.79 1.62
C GLN A 562 -1.20 13.99 0.35
N TYR A 563 -2.22 13.48 -0.32
CA TYR A 563 -2.09 12.52 -1.40
C TYR A 563 -3.27 12.60 -2.37
N PHE A 564 -3.14 11.95 -3.52
CA PHE A 564 -4.28 11.67 -4.37
C PHE A 564 -4.86 10.29 -4.08
N PHE A 565 -6.18 10.21 -3.89
CA PHE A 565 -6.93 8.96 -3.87
C PHE A 565 -7.51 8.74 -5.26
N GLY A 566 -6.91 7.84 -6.01
CA GLY A 566 -7.09 7.72 -7.45
C GLY A 566 -6.62 8.97 -8.21
N SER A 567 -7.31 9.32 -9.28
CA SER A 567 -6.99 10.49 -10.10
C SER A 567 -7.82 11.72 -9.74
N ALA A 568 -8.95 11.54 -9.02
CA ALA A 568 -9.93 12.59 -8.80
C ALA A 568 -9.76 13.34 -7.48
N PHE A 569 -9.46 12.63 -6.39
CA PHE A 569 -9.50 13.21 -5.06
C PHE A 569 -8.12 13.65 -4.57
N LEU A 570 -7.98 14.91 -4.17
CA LEU A 570 -6.87 15.40 -3.36
C LEU A 570 -7.30 15.31 -1.89
N VAL A 571 -6.65 14.46 -1.12
CA VAL A 571 -6.97 14.19 0.30
C VAL A 571 -5.90 14.80 1.18
N ALA A 572 -6.31 15.60 2.15
CA ALA A 572 -5.42 16.31 3.05
C ALA A 572 -5.90 16.15 4.52
N PRO A 573 -5.65 14.98 5.15
CA PRO A 573 -6.15 14.70 6.50
C PRO A 573 -5.61 15.68 7.52
N ILE A 574 -6.39 16.03 8.54
CA ILE A 574 -5.88 16.77 9.69
C ILE A 574 -5.12 15.80 10.58
N VAL A 575 -3.80 15.96 10.62
CA VAL A 575 -2.88 15.06 11.33
C VAL A 575 -2.31 15.67 12.61
N GLN A 576 -2.91 16.75 13.07
CA GLN A 576 -2.57 17.44 14.31
C GLN A 576 -3.85 17.87 15.01
N LYS A 577 -3.78 18.05 16.33
CA LYS A 577 -4.92 18.54 17.10
C LYS A 577 -5.39 19.90 16.58
N GLY A 578 -6.68 20.01 16.32
CA GLY A 578 -7.32 21.24 15.86
C GLY A 578 -8.17 21.08 14.60
N THR A 579 -8.69 22.19 14.11
CA THR A 579 -9.64 22.23 13.00
C THR A 579 -9.09 22.85 11.73
N ARG A 580 -7.83 23.26 11.71
CA ARG A 580 -7.23 23.97 10.58
C ARG A 580 -6.05 23.18 10.02
N ARG A 581 -5.92 23.25 8.71
CA ARG A 581 -4.80 22.68 7.97
C ARG A 581 -4.41 23.58 6.81
N SER A 582 -3.11 23.69 6.55
CA SER A 582 -2.56 24.22 5.30
C SER A 582 -2.58 23.11 4.24
N VAL A 583 -3.23 23.37 3.11
CA VAL A 583 -3.35 22.43 1.99
C VAL A 583 -2.67 23.02 0.76
N TYR A 584 -1.75 22.30 0.17
CA TYR A 584 -1.18 22.66 -1.13
C TYR A 584 -2.02 22.08 -2.26
N PHE A 585 -2.51 22.92 -3.14
CA PHE A 585 -3.22 22.55 -4.36
C PHE A 585 -2.23 22.50 -5.51
N PRO A 586 -1.87 21.32 -6.04
CA PRO A 586 -0.82 21.22 -7.04
C PRO A 586 -1.29 21.63 -8.43
N THR A 587 -0.36 21.70 -9.39
CA THR A 587 -0.60 21.92 -10.81
C THR A 587 -1.24 23.29 -11.10
N LYS A 588 -0.41 24.27 -11.39
CA LYS A 588 -0.85 25.61 -11.79
C LYS A 588 -1.89 25.55 -12.92
N GLY A 589 -3.01 26.23 -12.72
CA GLY A 589 -4.13 26.24 -13.67
C GLY A 589 -5.20 25.17 -13.39
N ALA A 590 -4.90 24.13 -12.64
CA ALA A 590 -5.95 23.20 -12.16
C ALA A 590 -6.88 23.90 -11.18
N LYS A 591 -8.09 23.37 -11.04
CA LYS A 591 -9.07 23.81 -10.06
C LYS A 591 -9.56 22.65 -9.22
N TYR A 592 -9.90 22.93 -7.97
CA TYR A 592 -10.33 21.95 -7.00
C TYR A 592 -11.56 22.46 -6.27
N ILE A 593 -12.54 21.60 -5.98
CA ILE A 593 -13.69 21.91 -5.16
C ILE A 593 -13.73 21.01 -3.93
N HIS A 594 -14.09 21.56 -2.77
CA HIS A 594 -14.26 20.75 -1.58
C HIS A 594 -15.37 19.71 -1.78
N TYR A 595 -15.07 18.43 -1.57
CA TYR A 595 -15.96 17.32 -1.96
C TYR A 595 -17.25 17.27 -1.13
N LEU A 596 -17.14 17.42 0.18
CA LEU A 596 -18.30 17.23 1.08
C LEU A 596 -19.30 18.39 1.05
N ASP A 597 -18.83 19.64 0.98
CA ASP A 597 -19.70 20.83 0.95
C ASP A 597 -19.94 21.40 -0.44
N ARG A 598 -19.06 21.08 -1.40
CA ARG A 598 -19.15 21.47 -2.83
C ARG A 598 -19.28 22.99 -3.05
N LYS A 599 -18.77 23.82 -2.15
CA LYS A 599 -18.89 25.28 -2.19
C LYS A 599 -17.57 25.97 -2.50
N ALA A 600 -16.52 25.66 -1.74
CA ALA A 600 -15.23 26.33 -1.87
C ALA A 600 -14.43 25.79 -3.04
N ILE A 601 -13.98 26.69 -3.93
CA ILE A 601 -13.14 26.35 -5.07
C ILE A 601 -11.75 26.93 -4.85
N TYR A 602 -10.73 26.12 -5.11
CA TYR A 602 -9.31 26.46 -4.96
C TYR A 602 -8.58 26.36 -6.29
N SER A 603 -7.61 27.24 -6.51
CA SER A 603 -6.76 27.20 -7.71
C SER A 603 -5.49 26.41 -7.42
N GLY A 604 -5.04 25.66 -8.41
CA GLY A 604 -3.76 24.95 -8.35
C GLY A 604 -2.55 25.89 -8.42
N GLY A 605 -1.41 25.39 -7.90
CA GLY A 605 -0.17 26.14 -7.75
C GLY A 605 -0.15 27.05 -6.52
N GLN A 606 -1.02 26.84 -5.54
CA GLN A 606 -1.09 27.65 -4.33
C GLN A 606 -1.40 26.83 -3.06
N THR A 607 -1.10 27.42 -1.92
CA THR A 607 -1.45 26.88 -0.60
C THR A 607 -2.61 27.69 -0.02
N ALA A 608 -3.57 27.02 0.61
CA ALA A 608 -4.65 27.65 1.32
C ALA A 608 -4.88 27.01 2.71
N ASN A 609 -5.32 27.82 3.68
CA ASN A 609 -5.75 27.31 4.97
C ASN A 609 -7.21 26.85 4.88
N VAL A 610 -7.43 25.60 5.23
CA VAL A 610 -8.76 24.96 5.23
C VAL A 610 -9.16 24.63 6.66
N THR A 611 -10.45 24.75 6.94
CA THR A 611 -11.03 24.38 8.24
C THR A 611 -11.96 23.19 8.06
N ALA A 612 -11.82 22.18 8.91
CA ALA A 612 -12.75 21.06 9.03
C ALA A 612 -12.89 20.68 10.50
N ASP A 613 -14.12 20.51 10.96
CA ASP A 613 -14.38 19.95 12.28
C ASP A 613 -14.19 18.42 12.29
N ILE A 614 -14.47 17.76 13.40
CA ILE A 614 -14.25 16.31 13.53
C ILE A 614 -15.26 15.47 12.73
N THR A 615 -16.33 16.08 12.21
CA THR A 615 -17.32 15.42 11.34
C THR A 615 -16.98 15.55 9.86
N SER A 616 -15.79 16.03 9.53
CA SER A 616 -15.37 16.32 8.16
C SER A 616 -13.85 16.13 7.96
N ILE A 617 -13.45 16.04 6.71
CA ILE A 617 -12.06 15.96 6.26
C ILE A 617 -11.83 16.93 5.10
N PRO A 618 -10.68 17.63 5.04
CA PRO A 618 -10.28 18.34 3.84
C PRO A 618 -10.01 17.37 2.68
N VAL A 619 -10.99 17.24 1.79
CA VAL A 619 -10.91 16.43 0.58
C VAL A 619 -11.51 17.18 -0.59
N PHE A 620 -10.82 17.17 -1.73
CA PHE A 620 -11.14 18.02 -2.87
C PHE A 620 -11.19 17.23 -4.16
N ILE A 621 -12.16 17.52 -5.01
CA ILE A 621 -12.26 16.99 -6.36
C ILE A 621 -11.52 17.90 -7.31
N ARG A 622 -10.66 17.31 -8.14
CA ARG A 622 -10.03 18.00 -9.25
C ARG A 622 -11.07 18.22 -10.37
N ALA A 623 -11.08 19.41 -10.95
CA ALA A 623 -11.92 19.74 -12.07
C ALA A 623 -11.75 18.79 -13.25
N GLY A 624 -12.83 18.43 -13.92
CA GLY A 624 -12.83 17.46 -15.00
C GLY A 624 -12.91 15.99 -14.54
N SER A 625 -13.20 15.71 -13.27
CA SER A 625 -13.24 14.33 -12.78
C SER A 625 -14.56 13.61 -13.06
N ILE A 626 -14.46 12.27 -13.15
CA ILE A 626 -15.57 11.31 -13.20
C ILE A 626 -15.41 10.38 -11.99
N ILE A 627 -16.47 10.20 -11.19
CA ILE A 627 -16.47 9.44 -9.96
C ILE A 627 -17.65 8.49 -9.94
N PRO A 628 -17.47 7.21 -10.31
CA PRO A 628 -18.49 6.19 -10.06
C PRO A 628 -18.54 5.89 -8.55
N ARG A 629 -19.73 5.96 -7.97
CA ARG A 629 -20.01 5.67 -6.55
C ARG A 629 -21.37 5.01 -6.40
N GLY A 630 -21.73 4.56 -5.22
CA GLY A 630 -23.06 4.04 -4.90
C GLY A 630 -23.01 2.77 -4.08
N ASP A 631 -24.18 2.32 -3.65
CA ASP A 631 -24.35 1.08 -2.86
C ASP A 631 -24.39 -0.14 -3.81
N THR A 632 -23.21 -0.60 -4.24
CA THR A 632 -23.06 -1.70 -5.22
C THR A 632 -22.72 -3.04 -4.58
N TYR A 633 -22.52 -3.09 -3.27
CA TYR A 633 -22.20 -4.31 -2.53
C TYR A 633 -22.99 -4.37 -1.22
N LYS A 634 -23.68 -5.46 -0.98
CA LYS A 634 -24.59 -5.57 0.16
C LYS A 634 -23.86 -5.62 1.50
N GLY A 635 -22.77 -6.40 1.62
CA GLY A 635 -22.08 -6.64 2.90
C GLY A 635 -23.09 -7.04 4.00
N ASN A 636 -22.94 -6.43 5.17
CA ASN A 636 -23.85 -6.64 6.32
C ASN A 636 -25.17 -5.83 6.25
N ASN A 637 -25.48 -5.16 5.14
CA ASN A 637 -26.69 -4.35 5.04
C ASN A 637 -27.97 -5.21 5.11
N ARG A 638 -28.53 -5.34 6.31
CA ARG A 638 -29.82 -6.00 6.63
C ARG A 638 -30.96 -5.00 6.86
N TRP A 639 -30.64 -3.73 7.04
CA TRP A 639 -31.61 -2.67 7.35
C TRP A 639 -32.30 -2.09 6.12
N THR A 640 -31.75 -2.30 4.91
CA THR A 640 -32.38 -1.87 3.65
C THR A 640 -33.25 -2.99 3.10
N ARG A 641 -34.58 -2.87 3.26
CA ARG A 641 -35.53 -3.84 2.70
C ARG A 641 -35.52 -3.79 1.18
N GLY A 642 -35.39 -4.95 0.55
CA GLY A 642 -35.39 -5.04 -0.91
C GLY A 642 -34.13 -4.43 -1.56
N TRP A 643 -33.01 -4.50 -0.86
CA TRP A 643 -31.73 -4.00 -1.36
C TRP A 643 -31.39 -4.51 -2.76
N SER A 644 -30.99 -3.64 -3.63
CA SER A 644 -30.43 -3.93 -4.95
C SER A 644 -29.25 -2.98 -5.22
N PRO A 645 -28.25 -3.40 -6.01
CA PRO A 645 -27.10 -2.55 -6.31
C PRO A 645 -27.53 -1.30 -7.08
N LYS A 646 -26.97 -0.14 -6.67
CA LYS A 646 -27.18 1.16 -7.29
C LYS A 646 -25.85 1.82 -7.58
N LEU A 647 -25.71 2.38 -8.79
CA LEU A 647 -24.53 3.10 -9.23
C LEU A 647 -24.87 4.54 -9.56
N GLU A 648 -24.10 5.48 -9.04
CA GLU A 648 -24.10 6.89 -9.43
C GLU A 648 -22.82 7.20 -10.18
N ILE A 649 -22.92 7.86 -11.33
CA ILE A 649 -21.78 8.41 -12.06
C ILE A 649 -21.75 9.91 -11.82
N GLU A 650 -20.98 10.36 -10.86
CA GLU A 650 -20.78 11.79 -10.61
C GLU A 650 -19.73 12.36 -11.58
N VAL A 651 -20.08 13.40 -12.33
CA VAL A 651 -19.17 14.10 -13.22
C VAL A 651 -19.02 15.56 -12.82
N PHE A 652 -17.81 16.08 -12.90
CA PHE A 652 -17.43 17.45 -12.51
C PHE A 652 -16.86 18.21 -13.72
N PRO A 653 -17.69 18.62 -14.69
CA PRO A 653 -17.22 19.23 -15.92
C PRO A 653 -16.42 20.51 -15.68
N SER A 654 -15.33 20.66 -16.44
CA SER A 654 -14.56 21.88 -16.52
C SER A 654 -14.18 22.15 -17.97
N PHE A 655 -14.47 23.37 -18.45
CA PHE A 655 -14.09 23.74 -19.81
C PHE A 655 -12.57 23.95 -20.00
N ASP A 656 -11.81 23.94 -18.91
CA ASP A 656 -10.34 23.90 -18.96
C ASP A 656 -9.80 22.48 -19.19
N VAL A 657 -10.67 21.45 -19.14
CA VAL A 657 -10.35 20.03 -19.33
C VAL A 657 -11.23 19.49 -20.46
N PRO A 658 -10.74 19.47 -21.72
CA PRO A 658 -11.59 19.16 -22.87
C PRO A 658 -12.08 17.72 -22.92
N GLU A 659 -11.32 16.78 -22.34
CA GLU A 659 -11.68 15.37 -22.30
C GLU A 659 -11.16 14.70 -21.01
N THR A 660 -11.97 13.82 -20.46
CA THR A 660 -11.60 12.90 -19.39
C THR A 660 -12.15 11.51 -19.68
N VAL A 661 -11.32 10.50 -19.56
CA VAL A 661 -11.72 9.09 -19.62
C VAL A 661 -11.51 8.46 -18.24
N PHE A 662 -12.55 7.84 -17.71
CA PHE A 662 -12.48 7.01 -16.53
C PHE A 662 -12.66 5.55 -16.94
N ASN A 663 -11.71 4.71 -16.57
CA ASN A 663 -11.74 3.28 -16.79
C ASN A 663 -12.48 2.63 -15.62
N TYR A 664 -13.74 2.29 -15.82
CA TYR A 664 -14.61 1.69 -14.82
C TYR A 664 -14.56 0.16 -14.91
N PHE A 665 -14.36 -0.50 -13.77
CA PHE A 665 -14.45 -1.96 -13.69
C PHE A 665 -15.88 -2.39 -13.34
N ASN A 666 -16.59 -2.97 -14.29
CA ASN A 666 -18.00 -3.34 -14.15
C ASN A 666 -18.22 -4.71 -13.44
N GLY A 667 -17.18 -5.24 -12.78
CA GLY A 667 -17.20 -6.54 -12.12
C GLY A 667 -16.72 -7.70 -13.01
N LYS A 668 -16.56 -7.48 -14.33
CA LYS A 668 -16.08 -8.47 -15.31
C LYS A 668 -14.90 -7.95 -16.12
N VAL A 669 -15.05 -6.77 -16.69
CA VAL A 669 -14.08 -6.12 -17.56
C VAL A 669 -14.00 -4.63 -17.26
N GLU A 670 -12.93 -3.99 -17.73
CA GLU A 670 -12.80 -2.54 -17.74
C GLU A 670 -13.59 -1.98 -18.93
N VAL A 671 -14.43 -0.98 -18.66
CA VAL A 671 -15.21 -0.23 -19.63
C VAL A 671 -14.94 1.26 -19.47
N LYS A 672 -15.25 2.07 -20.50
CA LYS A 672 -14.96 3.49 -20.49
C LYS A 672 -16.18 4.34 -20.16
N ILE A 673 -15.95 5.34 -19.32
CA ILE A 673 -16.86 6.48 -19.16
C ILE A 673 -16.05 7.70 -19.62
N THR A 674 -16.51 8.38 -20.67
CA THR A 674 -15.83 9.51 -21.26
C THR A 674 -16.66 10.78 -21.11
N MET A 675 -16.05 11.84 -20.63
CA MET A 675 -16.63 13.17 -20.58
C MET A 675 -15.85 14.09 -21.52
N THR A 676 -16.53 14.74 -22.46
CA THR A 676 -15.95 15.78 -23.31
C THR A 676 -16.65 17.11 -23.09
N THR A 677 -15.94 18.21 -23.22
CA THR A 677 -16.46 19.56 -23.04
C THR A 677 -16.18 20.43 -24.27
N ASP A 678 -17.20 21.12 -24.77
CA ASP A 678 -17.07 22.12 -25.85
C ASP A 678 -17.34 23.53 -25.29
N VAL A 679 -16.29 24.33 -25.19
CA VAL A 679 -16.34 25.69 -24.63
C VAL A 679 -17.22 26.61 -25.52
N ALA A 680 -17.12 26.47 -26.83
CA ALA A 680 -17.81 27.37 -27.79
C ALA A 680 -19.34 27.13 -27.75
N ARG A 681 -19.75 25.89 -27.62
CA ARG A 681 -21.14 25.48 -27.55
C ARG A 681 -21.71 25.43 -26.12
N LYS A 682 -20.85 25.57 -25.11
CA LYS A 682 -21.17 25.33 -23.69
C LYS A 682 -21.84 23.96 -23.50
N GLU A 683 -21.24 22.95 -24.14
CA GLU A 683 -21.78 21.59 -24.20
C GLU A 683 -20.90 20.64 -23.40
N VAL A 684 -21.51 19.72 -22.68
CA VAL A 684 -20.85 18.59 -22.02
C VAL A 684 -21.48 17.31 -22.53
N THR A 685 -20.66 16.45 -23.11
CA THR A 685 -21.08 15.12 -23.57
C THR A 685 -20.49 14.06 -22.66
N ILE A 686 -21.31 13.12 -22.22
CA ILE A 686 -20.91 11.93 -21.45
C ILE A 686 -21.26 10.71 -22.27
N ASP A 687 -20.26 9.89 -22.55
CA ASP A 687 -20.41 8.57 -23.19
C ASP A 687 -20.04 7.49 -22.18
N TRP A 688 -20.76 6.38 -22.20
CA TRP A 688 -20.46 5.22 -21.36
C TRP A 688 -20.74 3.91 -22.09
N GLU A 689 -19.99 2.87 -21.72
CA GLU A 689 -20.17 1.49 -22.17
C GLU A 689 -21.02 0.72 -21.14
N ASP A 690 -21.10 -0.62 -21.24
CA ASP A 690 -21.89 -1.46 -20.32
C ASP A 690 -21.36 -1.38 -18.87
N LEU A 691 -22.16 -0.79 -17.99
CA LEU A 691 -21.79 -0.55 -16.59
C LEU A 691 -22.05 -1.76 -15.68
N GLY A 692 -22.75 -2.80 -16.16
CA GLY A 692 -22.97 -4.06 -15.45
C GLY A 692 -23.94 -4.00 -14.26
N ILE A 693 -24.60 -2.87 -14.03
CA ILE A 693 -25.58 -2.63 -12.95
C ILE A 693 -26.80 -1.98 -13.58
N GLU A 694 -28.03 -2.47 -13.29
CA GLU A 694 -29.25 -1.99 -13.91
C GLU A 694 -29.68 -0.58 -13.45
N ASP A 695 -29.60 -0.32 -12.14
CA ASP A 695 -30.00 0.98 -11.56
C ASP A 695 -28.80 1.93 -11.57
N VAL A 696 -28.78 2.83 -12.57
CA VAL A 696 -27.68 3.80 -12.76
C VAL A 696 -28.23 5.20 -12.87
N GLU A 697 -27.69 6.11 -12.06
CA GLU A 697 -27.95 7.54 -12.11
C GLU A 697 -26.71 8.31 -12.57
N LEU A 698 -26.87 9.17 -13.59
CA LEU A 698 -25.87 10.16 -13.99
C LEU A 698 -26.10 11.44 -13.20
N VAL A 699 -25.06 11.93 -12.53
CA VAL A 699 -25.08 13.13 -11.70
C VAL A 699 -24.09 14.15 -12.24
N VAL A 700 -24.57 15.20 -12.89
CA VAL A 700 -23.72 16.22 -13.48
C VAL A 700 -23.68 17.44 -12.57
N MET A 701 -22.50 17.74 -12.05
CA MET A 701 -22.25 18.86 -11.13
C MET A 701 -22.05 20.16 -11.91
N THR A 702 -22.95 21.11 -11.69
CA THR A 702 -22.90 22.43 -12.35
C THR A 702 -23.01 23.55 -11.29
N LYS A 703 -22.76 24.79 -11.71
CA LYS A 703 -22.88 25.96 -10.84
C LYS A 703 -24.31 26.15 -10.29
N SER A 704 -25.32 25.68 -11.01
CA SER A 704 -26.72 25.70 -10.59
C SER A 704 -27.13 24.55 -9.68
N GLY A 705 -26.23 23.60 -9.41
CA GLY A 705 -26.47 22.41 -8.61
C GLY A 705 -26.24 21.11 -9.38
N ALA A 706 -26.65 19.99 -8.81
CA ALA A 706 -26.55 18.66 -9.43
C ALA A 706 -27.75 18.43 -10.36
N ALA A 707 -27.49 18.17 -11.63
CA ALA A 707 -28.48 17.64 -12.56
C ALA A 707 -28.42 16.10 -12.49
N ARG A 708 -29.57 15.47 -12.23
CA ARG A 708 -29.68 14.01 -12.03
C ARG A 708 -30.58 13.39 -13.08
N GLU A 709 -30.17 12.24 -13.60
CA GLU A 709 -30.95 11.51 -14.60
C GLU A 709 -30.63 10.01 -14.54
N ASN A 710 -31.68 9.18 -14.53
CA ASN A 710 -31.50 7.73 -14.69
C ASN A 710 -31.09 7.43 -16.14
N ILE A 711 -30.06 6.62 -16.31
CA ILE A 711 -29.51 6.25 -17.60
C ILE A 711 -29.54 4.75 -17.82
N GLN A 712 -29.49 4.32 -19.09
CA GLN A 712 -29.38 2.90 -19.43
C GLN A 712 -27.98 2.38 -19.10
N SER A 713 -27.91 1.23 -18.46
CA SER A 713 -26.64 0.62 -18.05
C SER A 713 -25.82 0.06 -19.21
N THR A 714 -26.45 -0.38 -20.28
CA THR A 714 -25.85 -1.12 -21.40
C THR A 714 -25.00 -0.27 -22.34
N GLY A 715 -24.87 1.01 -22.05
CA GLY A 715 -24.14 1.97 -22.85
C GLY A 715 -25.01 3.08 -23.40
N GLY A 716 -24.42 4.23 -23.64
CA GLY A 716 -25.17 5.38 -24.15
C GLY A 716 -24.35 6.66 -24.25
N ARG A 717 -25.06 7.72 -24.62
CA ARG A 717 -24.56 9.08 -24.74
C ARG A 717 -25.56 10.07 -24.18
N LYS A 718 -25.09 11.01 -23.38
CA LYS A 718 -25.84 12.17 -22.91
C LYS A 718 -25.14 13.43 -23.32
N VAL A 719 -25.91 14.36 -23.91
CA VAL A 719 -25.43 15.68 -24.26
C VAL A 719 -26.20 16.71 -23.45
N LEU A 720 -25.49 17.55 -22.74
CA LEU A 720 -26.01 18.66 -21.94
C LEU A 720 -25.59 19.98 -22.58
N GLN A 721 -26.57 20.81 -22.92
CA GLN A 721 -26.34 22.12 -23.55
C GLN A 721 -26.48 23.25 -22.54
N ASN A 722 -25.86 24.39 -22.82
CA ASN A 722 -25.86 25.59 -22.00
C ASN A 722 -25.34 25.34 -20.57
N VAL A 723 -24.41 24.38 -20.42
CA VAL A 723 -23.81 24.08 -19.11
C VAL A 723 -23.02 25.27 -18.59
N VAL A 724 -23.28 25.65 -17.36
CA VAL A 724 -22.40 26.56 -16.62
C VAL A 724 -21.53 25.70 -15.70
N SER A 725 -20.25 25.60 -16.04
CA SER A 725 -19.29 24.81 -15.24
C SER A 725 -19.28 25.25 -13.78
N LEU A 726 -19.10 24.28 -12.89
CA LEU A 726 -18.93 24.51 -11.47
C LEU A 726 -17.63 25.27 -11.18
N PHE A 727 -16.62 25.12 -12.01
CA PHE A 727 -15.26 25.68 -11.88
C PHE A 727 -15.05 26.99 -12.64
#